data_ef2a1b74f2ea4cd96cd84e7f11e15f59
#
_entry.id   ef2a1b74f2ea4cd96cd84e7f11e15f59
#
_cell.length_a   1.000
_cell.length_b   1.000
_cell.length_c   1.000
_cell.angle_alpha   90.00
_cell.angle_beta   90.00
_cell.angle_gamma   90.00
#
_symmetry.space_group_name_H-M   'P 1'
#
loop_
_entity.id
_entity.type
_entity.pdbx_description
1 polymer ?
#
loop_
_entity_poly.entity_id
_entity_poly.type
_entity_poly.pdbx_seq_one_letter_code
_entity_poly.pdbx_strand_id
1 'polypeptide(L)'
;MRYLIIIGSLLFFTTSCNSQHEKNDMTEEHKYTNSLVNETSPYLLQHAHNPVNWHPWNEETLAKAKKEDKLLLISIGYSACHWCHVMEHESFEDSAVAKVMNDNFICIKVDREERPDVDQIYMTAVQLMNNRGGWPLNCIALPNGQPFWGGTYFRKDDWKKQILQMANIYKTDKNRVIEFARRLTKGIQQTENIVENTDEIEFKWKDLDNMVSPWSEKFDNTEGGTNGAPKFPMPNAYNFLLKYGHLSNNPEVSEHVELTLDKMAFGGIYDQIGGGFARYSVDKYWKAPHFEKMLYDNGQLVSLYSEAYLKHQKPLYKEVVFETLEFIERELMAENGAFYSALDADSEGEEGKFYVWNEQELKSLIIEDFSIFKDYYNINGKGLWEHGNYILLRKESKERIAKKHTISISDLESKIKNWKKVLMGARDKRIRPGLDDKSLTSWNSLMLKGYIDAYMTFGVKHHLDIALKNGNFIVNTQMSEDGKLLHSYKDGRSTINAYLEDYSLTISAFIRLYEATFDPKWITYSEKLTEYAIAHFYDTKSGMFFFTSDLDPELVARKMEINDNVIPASNSVMSNSLFDLGTILGKDNYKEMSIKMINNVKPDMDSYASGYANYATLMLKQVSPYYEIAIVGEDAHDKTMEMNTRYNPNTLFIGSFKESNLELLEGKYVEGTTMIYVCENKVCQLPTTEIKQALKQIK
;
A
#
# COMPACT_ATOMS: atom_id res chain seq x y z
N MET A 1 -20.27 46.35 -74.00
CA MET A 1 -20.23 46.86 -72.62
C MET A 1 -20.12 45.67 -71.68
N ARG A 2 -18.91 45.43 -71.21
CA ARG A 2 -18.61 44.31 -70.31
C ARG A 2 -18.56 44.88 -68.90
N TYR A 3 -19.41 44.38 -68.02
CA TYR A 3 -19.28 44.64 -66.56
C TYR A 3 -18.41 43.56 -65.90
N LEU A 4 -17.37 44.02 -65.29
CA LEU A 4 -16.51 43.21 -64.46
C LEU A 4 -17.09 43.14 -63.00
N ILE A 5 -17.38 41.97 -62.49
CA ILE A 5 -17.81 41.79 -61.11
C ILE A 5 -16.51 41.33 -60.35
N ILE A 6 -16.11 42.16 -59.38
CA ILE A 6 -15.00 41.85 -58.46
C ILE A 6 -15.65 41.20 -57.23
N ILE A 7 -15.33 39.91 -57.00
CA ILE A 7 -15.70 39.19 -55.76
C ILE A 7 -14.55 39.36 -54.77
N GLY A 8 -14.81 40.15 -53.73
CA GLY A 8 -13.90 40.30 -52.62
C GLY A 8 -14.01 39.10 -51.65
N SER A 9 -12.95 38.27 -51.54
CA SER A 9 -12.83 37.22 -50.58
C SER A 9 -12.40 37.81 -49.22
N LEU A 10 -13.30 37.82 -48.24
CA LEU A 10 -12.95 38.09 -46.84
C LEU A 10 -12.28 36.85 -46.27
N LEU A 11 -11.00 36.90 -46.01
CA LEU A 11 -10.26 35.94 -45.19
C LEU A 11 -10.47 36.28 -43.71
N PHE A 12 -11.24 35.46 -43.00
CA PHE A 12 -11.26 35.45 -41.54
C PHE A 12 -10.01 34.76 -41.04
N PHE A 13 -9.07 35.52 -40.48
CA PHE A 13 -7.99 34.98 -39.64
C PHE A 13 -8.58 34.65 -38.26
N THR A 14 -8.78 33.39 -37.99
CA THR A 14 -8.97 32.90 -36.62
C THR A 14 -7.59 32.80 -35.98
N THR A 15 -7.24 33.78 -35.15
CA THR A 15 -6.10 33.63 -34.22
C THR A 15 -6.48 32.64 -33.14
N SER A 16 -6.00 31.41 -33.32
CA SER A 16 -5.93 30.41 -32.24
C SER A 16 -4.85 30.88 -31.26
N CYS A 17 -5.23 31.35 -30.09
CA CYS A 17 -4.30 31.52 -28.98
C CYS A 17 -3.88 30.13 -28.49
N ASN A 18 -2.78 29.64 -29.02
CA ASN A 18 -1.98 28.60 -28.35
C ASN A 18 -1.28 29.27 -27.15
N SER A 19 -1.80 29.11 -25.97
CA SER A 19 -1.02 29.35 -24.77
C SER A 19 -0.04 28.19 -24.64
N GLN A 20 1.08 28.30 -25.32
CA GLN A 20 2.29 27.58 -24.90
C GLN A 20 2.65 28.12 -23.52
N HIS A 21 2.46 27.31 -22.48
CA HIS A 21 3.22 27.45 -21.27
C HIS A 21 4.70 27.25 -21.68
N GLU A 22 5.38 28.34 -22.01
CA GLU A 22 6.82 28.39 -21.90
C GLU A 22 7.16 28.07 -20.43
N LYS A 23 7.61 26.84 -20.16
CA LYS A 23 8.44 26.58 -19.00
C LYS A 23 9.61 27.56 -19.12
N ASN A 24 9.58 28.63 -18.36
CA ASN A 24 10.77 29.40 -18.04
C ASN A 24 11.69 28.47 -17.24
N ASP A 25 12.47 27.65 -17.94
CA ASP A 25 13.70 27.09 -17.43
C ASP A 25 14.71 28.26 -17.25
N MET A 26 14.49 29.07 -16.26
CA MET A 26 15.58 29.75 -15.60
C MET A 26 16.34 28.66 -14.88
N THR A 27 17.42 28.16 -15.45
CA THR A 27 18.41 27.33 -14.76
C THR A 27 18.88 28.14 -13.56
N GLU A 28 18.27 27.90 -12.39
CA GLU A 28 18.85 28.33 -11.12
C GLU A 28 20.24 27.70 -11.07
N GLU A 29 21.29 28.52 -11.06
CA GLU A 29 22.65 28.05 -10.84
C GLU A 29 22.76 27.52 -9.42
N HIS A 30 22.51 26.21 -9.24
CA HIS A 30 22.68 25.55 -7.97
C HIS A 30 24.14 25.59 -7.54
N LYS A 31 24.41 26.04 -6.34
CA LYS A 31 25.77 26.13 -5.79
C LYS A 31 26.45 24.75 -5.70
N TYR A 32 25.68 23.72 -5.50
CA TYR A 32 26.14 22.34 -5.41
C TYR A 32 25.30 21.44 -6.32
N THR A 33 25.91 20.42 -6.91
CA THR A 33 25.22 19.36 -7.64
C THR A 33 26.01 18.07 -7.46
N ASN A 34 25.33 17.02 -7.04
CA ASN A 34 25.92 15.71 -6.79
C ASN A 34 25.35 14.65 -7.78
N SER A 35 25.76 13.38 -7.64
CA SER A 35 25.43 12.31 -8.60
C SER A 35 23.94 11.99 -8.69
N LEU A 36 23.14 12.38 -7.71
CA LEU A 36 21.70 12.10 -7.68
C LEU A 36 20.89 12.84 -8.74
N VAL A 37 21.47 13.87 -9.38
CA VAL A 37 20.81 14.62 -10.46
C VAL A 37 20.45 13.74 -11.67
N ASN A 38 21.04 12.56 -11.80
CA ASN A 38 20.80 11.62 -12.89
C ASN A 38 19.75 10.54 -12.55
N GLU A 39 19.24 10.54 -11.32
CA GLU A 39 18.27 9.57 -10.84
C GLU A 39 16.83 9.93 -11.26
N THR A 40 15.89 8.98 -11.13
CA THR A 40 14.47 9.20 -11.44
C THR A 40 13.64 9.37 -10.17
N SER A 41 14.09 8.82 -9.03
CA SER A 41 13.39 8.94 -7.76
C SER A 41 13.20 10.40 -7.34
N PRO A 42 11.96 10.87 -7.06
CA PRO A 42 11.72 12.19 -6.52
C PRO A 42 12.49 12.47 -5.23
N TYR A 43 12.59 11.45 -4.36
CA TYR A 43 13.36 11.55 -3.13
C TYR A 43 14.86 11.76 -3.36
N LEU A 44 15.45 11.05 -4.30
CA LEU A 44 16.88 11.22 -4.62
C LEU A 44 17.14 12.58 -5.28
N LEU A 45 16.28 12.99 -6.22
CA LEU A 45 16.36 14.29 -6.89
C LEU A 45 16.25 15.47 -5.90
N GLN A 46 15.43 15.37 -4.88
CA GLN A 46 15.31 16.35 -3.79
C GLN A 46 16.68 16.65 -3.15
N HIS A 47 17.53 15.64 -3.02
CA HIS A 47 18.87 15.77 -2.43
C HIS A 47 19.99 16.06 -3.47
N ALA A 48 19.67 16.24 -4.74
CA ALA A 48 20.66 16.41 -5.81
C ALA A 48 21.51 17.70 -5.66
N HIS A 49 20.99 18.70 -4.96
CA HIS A 49 21.64 20.00 -4.77
C HIS A 49 22.11 20.26 -3.35
N ASN A 50 22.14 19.26 -2.49
CA ASN A 50 22.76 19.35 -1.18
C ASN A 50 24.29 19.51 -1.31
N PRO A 51 24.97 20.19 -0.34
CA PRO A 51 26.44 20.26 -0.27
C PRO A 51 27.10 18.91 0.05
N VAL A 52 26.35 17.92 0.55
CA VAL A 52 26.81 16.55 0.72
C VAL A 52 26.96 15.90 -0.67
N ASN A 53 28.11 15.26 -0.90
CA ASN A 53 28.38 14.57 -2.15
C ASN A 53 27.68 13.19 -2.16
N TRP A 54 26.37 13.22 -2.29
CA TRP A 54 25.53 12.04 -2.32
C TRP A 54 25.74 11.21 -3.60
N HIS A 55 25.75 9.91 -3.44
CA HIS A 55 25.75 8.91 -4.49
C HIS A 55 24.52 8.02 -4.36
N PRO A 56 23.98 7.46 -5.48
CA PRO A 56 22.98 6.41 -5.40
C PRO A 56 23.60 5.08 -4.93
N TRP A 57 22.76 4.15 -4.48
CA TRP A 57 23.18 2.78 -4.18
C TRP A 57 23.34 2.00 -5.48
N ASN A 58 24.57 1.82 -5.94
CA ASN A 58 24.90 1.02 -7.10
C ASN A 58 26.30 0.41 -6.99
N GLU A 59 26.64 -0.50 -7.90
CA GLU A 59 27.94 -1.20 -7.91
C GLU A 59 29.14 -0.26 -8.05
N GLU A 60 29.01 0.80 -8.83
CA GLU A 60 30.08 1.81 -9.03
C GLU A 60 30.42 2.51 -7.71
N THR A 61 29.41 2.93 -6.96
CA THR A 61 29.60 3.59 -5.67
C THR A 61 30.21 2.64 -4.64
N LEU A 62 29.76 1.39 -4.61
CA LEU A 62 30.34 0.36 -3.71
C LEU A 62 31.76 0.02 -4.09
N ALA A 63 32.09 -0.08 -5.38
CA ALA A 63 33.44 -0.30 -5.85
C ALA A 63 34.37 0.86 -5.51
N LYS A 64 33.89 2.11 -5.62
CA LYS A 64 34.60 3.32 -5.20
C LYS A 64 34.95 3.26 -3.72
N ALA A 65 34.02 2.92 -2.84
CA ALA A 65 34.26 2.81 -1.42
C ALA A 65 35.32 1.74 -1.07
N LYS A 66 35.24 0.57 -1.74
CA LYS A 66 36.26 -0.49 -1.61
C LYS A 66 37.64 -0.04 -2.08
N LYS A 67 37.72 0.66 -3.22
CA LYS A 67 38.99 1.16 -3.78
C LYS A 67 39.64 2.22 -2.90
N GLU A 68 38.85 3.11 -2.30
CA GLU A 68 39.35 4.19 -1.44
C GLU A 68 39.51 3.77 0.04
N ASP A 69 39.12 2.53 0.41
CA ASP A 69 39.03 2.03 1.78
C ASP A 69 38.27 3.03 2.70
N LYS A 70 37.21 3.65 2.17
CA LYS A 70 36.35 4.59 2.91
C LYS A 70 35.09 3.92 3.40
N LEU A 71 34.68 4.27 4.60
CA LEU A 71 33.39 3.88 5.17
C LEU A 71 32.23 4.38 4.31
N LEU A 72 31.15 3.62 4.27
CA LEU A 72 29.88 4.05 3.72
C LEU A 72 29.06 4.78 4.80
N LEU A 73 28.50 5.94 4.47
CA LEU A 73 27.46 6.58 5.24
C LEU A 73 26.17 6.49 4.41
N ILE A 74 25.23 5.69 4.88
CA ILE A 74 24.01 5.35 4.15
C ILE A 74 22.84 6.03 4.85
N SER A 75 22.14 6.90 4.13
CA SER A 75 20.94 7.58 4.61
C SER A 75 19.74 7.15 3.77
N ILE A 76 18.75 6.53 4.40
CA ILE A 76 17.58 5.92 3.78
C ILE A 76 16.34 6.69 4.23
N GLY A 77 15.43 6.95 3.30
CA GLY A 77 14.17 7.63 3.53
C GLY A 77 13.23 7.47 2.33
N TYR A 78 12.25 8.34 2.22
CA TYR A 78 11.28 8.37 1.12
C TYR A 78 10.72 9.78 0.94
N SER A 79 10.10 10.07 -0.20
CA SER A 79 9.72 11.42 -0.61
C SER A 79 8.73 12.10 0.34
N ALA A 80 7.74 11.38 0.85
CA ALA A 80 6.70 11.93 1.73
C ALA A 80 7.10 11.99 3.23
N CYS A 81 8.39 11.79 3.55
CA CYS A 81 8.88 11.61 4.92
C CYS A 81 9.21 12.96 5.60
N HIS A 82 8.30 13.49 6.43
CA HIS A 82 8.51 14.73 7.20
C HIS A 82 9.86 14.78 7.94
N TRP A 83 10.19 13.78 8.75
CA TRP A 83 11.44 13.77 9.51
C TRP A 83 12.70 13.66 8.63
N CYS A 84 12.56 13.16 7.38
CA CYS A 84 13.65 13.19 6.41
C CYS A 84 13.90 14.63 5.93
N HIS A 85 12.86 15.42 5.68
CA HIS A 85 12.95 16.84 5.34
C HIS A 85 13.57 17.65 6.48
N VAL A 86 13.12 17.41 7.72
CA VAL A 86 13.70 18.05 8.90
C VAL A 86 15.20 17.79 8.98
N MET A 87 15.66 16.55 8.82
CA MET A 87 17.08 16.21 8.87
C MET A 87 17.86 16.79 7.68
N GLU A 88 17.26 16.92 6.52
CA GLU A 88 17.84 17.58 5.34
C GLU A 88 18.15 19.03 5.64
N HIS A 89 17.15 19.80 6.05
CA HIS A 89 17.29 21.23 6.33
C HIS A 89 18.25 21.52 7.50
N GLU A 90 18.18 20.72 8.55
CA GLU A 90 19.04 20.92 9.72
C GLU A 90 20.49 20.50 9.48
N SER A 91 20.73 19.42 8.70
CA SER A 91 22.03 18.76 8.65
C SER A 91 22.62 18.66 7.24
N PHE A 92 21.86 18.22 6.24
CA PHE A 92 22.42 17.89 4.93
C PHE A 92 22.63 19.13 4.04
N GLU A 93 21.94 20.23 4.31
CA GLU A 93 22.15 21.54 3.68
C GLU A 93 23.25 22.35 4.36
N ASP A 94 23.70 21.96 5.56
CA ASP A 94 24.78 22.65 6.27
C ASP A 94 26.16 22.30 5.70
N SER A 95 26.87 23.28 5.15
CA SER A 95 28.18 23.09 4.51
C SER A 95 29.26 22.59 5.48
N ALA A 96 29.16 22.87 6.79
CA ALA A 96 30.14 22.39 7.78
C ALA A 96 29.90 20.92 8.14
N VAL A 97 28.65 20.48 8.16
CA VAL A 97 28.27 19.07 8.31
C VAL A 97 28.66 18.31 7.05
N ALA A 98 28.29 18.83 5.88
CA ALA A 98 28.63 18.24 4.58
C ALA A 98 30.16 18.03 4.41
N LYS A 99 30.98 19.00 4.85
CA LYS A 99 32.44 18.83 4.83
C LYS A 99 32.89 17.63 5.65
N VAL A 100 32.35 17.44 6.86
CA VAL A 100 32.71 16.29 7.71
C VAL A 100 32.29 14.98 7.07
N MET A 101 31.10 14.95 6.45
CA MET A 101 30.57 13.77 5.75
C MET A 101 31.44 13.42 4.57
N ASN A 102 31.71 14.37 3.68
CA ASN A 102 32.46 14.16 2.43
C ASN A 102 33.95 13.78 2.68
N ASP A 103 34.58 14.36 3.72
CA ASP A 103 35.98 14.07 4.05
C ASP A 103 36.16 12.62 4.55
N ASN A 104 35.19 12.05 5.25
CA ASN A 104 35.33 10.78 5.96
C ASN A 104 34.59 9.60 5.34
N PHE A 105 33.57 9.85 4.50
CA PHE A 105 32.68 8.79 4.00
C PHE A 105 32.47 8.90 2.49
N ILE A 106 32.07 7.78 1.88
CA ILE A 106 31.29 7.75 0.67
C ILE A 106 29.83 7.81 1.11
N CYS A 107 29.15 8.94 0.83
CA CYS A 107 27.79 9.20 1.27
C CYS A 107 26.80 8.63 0.24
N ILE A 108 25.94 7.73 0.67
CA ILE A 108 24.93 7.07 -0.17
C ILE A 108 23.54 7.50 0.31
N LYS A 109 22.70 7.95 -0.63
CA LYS A 109 21.28 8.22 -0.40
C LYS A 109 20.46 7.09 -1.01
N VAL A 110 19.48 6.58 -0.28
CA VAL A 110 18.64 5.47 -0.70
C VAL A 110 17.18 5.85 -0.57
N ASP A 111 16.42 5.72 -1.64
CA ASP A 111 14.97 5.71 -1.59
C ASP A 111 14.52 4.29 -1.19
N ARG A 112 13.91 4.17 0.02
CA ARG A 112 13.45 2.89 0.53
C ARG A 112 12.35 2.26 -0.33
N GLU A 113 11.63 3.07 -1.08
CA GLU A 113 10.53 2.62 -1.91
C GLU A 113 11.02 2.03 -3.22
N GLU A 114 12.19 2.48 -3.74
CA GLU A 114 12.85 1.88 -4.90
C GLU A 114 13.83 0.76 -4.51
N ARG A 115 14.39 0.81 -3.29
CA ARG A 115 15.35 -0.19 -2.79
C ARG A 115 14.92 -0.73 -1.42
N PRO A 116 13.73 -1.37 -1.35
CA PRO A 116 13.26 -2.01 -0.12
C PRO A 116 14.19 -3.14 0.37
N ASP A 117 14.93 -3.78 -0.52
CA ASP A 117 15.96 -4.78 -0.22
C ASP A 117 17.09 -4.22 0.65
N VAL A 118 17.56 -3.02 0.32
CA VAL A 118 18.60 -2.31 1.09
C VAL A 118 18.01 -1.81 2.42
N ASP A 119 16.81 -1.21 2.38
CA ASP A 119 16.12 -0.70 3.57
C ASP A 119 15.93 -1.80 4.63
N GLN A 120 15.41 -2.96 4.26
CA GLN A 120 15.19 -4.10 5.15
C GLN A 120 16.47 -4.53 5.89
N ILE A 121 17.61 -4.59 5.20
CA ILE A 121 18.89 -4.98 5.78
C ILE A 121 19.36 -3.99 6.84
N TYR A 122 19.37 -2.68 6.49
CA TYR A 122 19.86 -1.65 7.41
C TYR A 122 18.86 -1.34 8.52
N MET A 123 17.54 -1.48 8.26
CA MET A 123 16.51 -1.41 9.30
C MET A 123 16.69 -2.52 10.33
N THR A 124 16.89 -3.77 9.88
CA THR A 124 17.18 -4.90 10.77
C THR A 124 18.46 -4.66 11.58
N ALA A 125 19.51 -4.12 10.96
CA ALA A 125 20.74 -3.76 11.68
C ALA A 125 20.48 -2.78 12.81
N VAL A 126 19.70 -1.71 12.55
CA VAL A 126 19.36 -0.70 13.55
C VAL A 126 18.46 -1.26 14.64
N GLN A 127 17.49 -2.08 14.29
CA GLN A 127 16.63 -2.76 15.27
C GLN A 127 17.41 -3.69 16.21
N LEU A 128 18.35 -4.46 15.67
CA LEU A 128 19.24 -5.32 16.49
C LEU A 128 20.15 -4.53 17.44
N MET A 129 20.54 -3.31 17.03
CA MET A 129 21.40 -2.46 17.88
C MET A 129 20.60 -1.66 18.92
N ASN A 130 19.41 -1.17 18.56
CA ASN A 130 18.70 -0.12 19.31
C ASN A 130 17.31 -0.54 19.79
N ASN A 131 16.81 -1.74 19.46
CA ASN A 131 15.45 -2.24 19.71
C ASN A 131 14.34 -1.34 19.13
N ARG A 132 14.65 -0.48 18.17
CA ARG A 132 13.72 0.41 17.49
C ARG A 132 14.27 0.79 16.11
N GLY A 133 13.40 1.15 15.18
CA GLY A 133 13.72 1.62 13.85
C GLY A 133 12.78 2.74 13.42
N GLY A 134 12.96 3.24 12.20
CA GLY A 134 12.16 4.31 11.60
C GLY A 134 12.98 5.15 10.63
N TRP A 135 12.33 6.03 9.91
CA TRP A 135 12.97 6.94 8.95
C TRP A 135 12.96 8.38 9.45
N PRO A 136 14.01 9.20 9.10
CA PRO A 136 15.19 8.79 8.31
C PRO A 136 16.00 7.73 9.02
N LEU A 137 16.49 6.74 8.25
CA LEU A 137 17.35 5.68 8.74
C LEU A 137 18.79 5.97 8.30
N ASN A 138 19.72 6.08 9.25
CA ASN A 138 21.10 6.41 8.97
C ASN A 138 22.03 5.31 9.51
N CYS A 139 22.89 4.80 8.64
CA CYS A 139 23.82 3.73 8.98
C CYS A 139 25.24 4.07 8.53
N ILE A 140 26.22 3.56 9.28
CA ILE A 140 27.61 3.54 8.84
C ILE A 140 28.03 2.09 8.67
N ALA A 141 28.57 1.80 7.48
CA ALA A 141 29.00 0.46 7.10
C ALA A 141 30.47 0.45 6.65
N LEU A 142 31.06 -0.72 6.69
CA LEU A 142 32.35 -1.00 6.08
C LEU A 142 32.27 -0.82 4.55
N PRO A 143 33.39 -0.69 3.84
CA PRO A 143 33.40 -0.56 2.38
C PRO A 143 32.75 -1.73 1.62
N ASN A 144 32.54 -2.87 2.30
CA ASN A 144 31.84 -4.03 1.75
C ASN A 144 30.33 -4.07 2.06
N GLY A 145 29.79 -3.01 2.67
CA GLY A 145 28.38 -2.88 3.00
C GLY A 145 27.98 -3.43 4.38
N GLN A 146 28.89 -4.06 5.15
CA GLN A 146 28.57 -4.60 6.46
C GLN A 146 28.35 -3.47 7.49
N PRO A 147 27.14 -3.31 8.07
CA PRO A 147 26.86 -2.24 9.02
C PRO A 147 27.53 -2.45 10.37
N PHE A 148 27.89 -1.36 11.06
CA PHE A 148 28.40 -1.42 12.43
C PHE A 148 27.87 -0.31 13.35
N TRP A 149 27.17 0.67 12.81
CA TRP A 149 26.51 1.72 13.57
C TRP A 149 25.26 2.18 12.81
N GLY A 150 24.25 2.67 13.54
CA GLY A 150 23.08 3.27 12.94
C GLY A 150 22.08 3.81 13.94
N GLY A 151 21.14 4.58 13.43
CA GLY A 151 20.04 5.19 14.15
C GLY A 151 19.08 5.89 13.20
N THR A 152 18.11 6.60 13.78
CA THR A 152 17.08 7.31 13.00
C THR A 152 17.44 8.79 12.88
N TYR A 153 16.57 9.69 13.30
CA TYR A 153 16.83 11.13 13.30
C TYR A 153 17.86 11.53 14.36
N PHE A 154 18.73 12.46 14.00
CA PHE A 154 19.70 13.13 14.88
C PHE A 154 19.67 14.65 14.69
N ARG A 155 19.73 15.40 15.77
CA ARG A 155 19.97 16.85 15.70
C ARG A 155 21.36 17.13 15.13
N LYS A 156 21.54 18.23 14.44
CA LYS A 156 22.77 18.60 13.71
C LYS A 156 24.08 18.40 14.51
N ASP A 157 24.15 18.90 15.73
CA ASP A 157 25.39 18.81 16.54
C ASP A 157 25.67 17.36 16.99
N ASP A 158 24.62 16.62 17.36
CA ASP A 158 24.73 15.21 17.72
C ASP A 158 25.14 14.37 16.50
N TRP A 159 24.54 14.62 15.33
CA TRP A 159 24.90 14.00 14.07
C TRP A 159 26.38 14.17 13.77
N LYS A 160 26.87 15.41 13.75
CA LYS A 160 28.27 15.73 13.48
C LYS A 160 29.22 15.05 14.46
N LYS A 161 28.88 15.02 15.75
CA LYS A 161 29.67 14.35 16.80
C LYS A 161 29.73 12.84 16.58
N GLN A 162 28.60 12.20 16.30
CA GLN A 162 28.49 10.75 16.09
C GLN A 162 29.31 10.29 14.87
N ILE A 163 29.14 10.92 13.72
CA ILE A 163 29.86 10.53 12.50
C ILE A 163 31.37 10.72 12.63
N LEU A 164 31.83 11.80 13.27
CA LEU A 164 33.26 12.00 13.56
C LEU A 164 33.80 10.93 14.50
N GLN A 165 33.04 10.53 15.53
CA GLN A 165 33.44 9.49 16.44
C GLN A 165 33.60 8.15 15.72
N MET A 166 32.65 7.78 14.85
CA MET A 166 32.70 6.52 14.09
C MET A 166 33.88 6.53 13.11
N ALA A 167 34.12 7.62 12.40
CA ALA A 167 35.27 7.76 11.51
C ALA A 167 36.60 7.61 12.28
N ASN A 168 36.70 8.21 13.48
CA ASN A 168 37.89 8.08 14.31
C ASN A 168 38.11 6.66 14.84
N ILE A 169 37.05 5.99 15.31
CA ILE A 169 37.15 4.58 15.79
C ILE A 169 37.65 3.68 14.66
N TYR A 170 37.14 3.83 13.42
CA TYR A 170 37.64 3.04 12.29
C TYR A 170 39.11 3.27 12.01
N LYS A 171 39.63 4.51 12.19
CA LYS A 171 41.05 4.83 12.00
C LYS A 171 41.94 4.27 13.12
N THR A 172 41.46 4.25 14.36
CA THR A 172 42.26 3.89 15.54
C THR A 172 42.13 2.46 15.98
N ASP A 173 41.00 1.79 15.69
CA ASP A 173 40.71 0.40 16.10
C ASP A 173 39.88 -0.33 15.04
N LYS A 174 40.45 -0.39 13.82
CA LYS A 174 39.79 -0.99 12.62
C LYS A 174 39.37 -2.44 12.88
N ASN A 175 40.17 -3.23 13.56
CA ASN A 175 39.88 -4.65 13.79
C ASN A 175 38.63 -4.87 14.66
N ARG A 176 38.43 -4.03 15.67
CA ARG A 176 37.22 -4.08 16.51
C ARG A 176 35.97 -3.75 15.74
N VAL A 177 36.05 -2.74 14.84
CA VAL A 177 34.92 -2.38 13.96
C VAL A 177 34.58 -3.52 13.03
N ILE A 178 35.56 -4.14 12.39
CA ILE A 178 35.36 -5.26 11.47
C ILE A 178 34.72 -6.47 12.20
N GLU A 179 35.19 -6.79 13.42
CA GLU A 179 34.62 -7.89 14.18
C GLU A 179 33.16 -7.62 14.59
N PHE A 180 32.85 -6.39 15.02
CA PHE A 180 31.49 -6.00 15.35
C PHE A 180 30.58 -6.07 14.12
N ALA A 181 31.00 -5.51 12.98
CA ALA A 181 30.25 -5.54 11.72
C ALA A 181 29.96 -7.00 11.28
N ARG A 182 30.95 -7.89 11.41
CA ARG A 182 30.77 -9.32 11.09
C ARG A 182 29.73 -9.99 11.99
N ARG A 183 29.75 -9.72 13.31
CA ARG A 183 28.77 -10.27 14.25
C ARG A 183 27.36 -9.74 13.98
N LEU A 184 27.24 -8.44 13.72
CA LEU A 184 25.95 -7.83 13.38
C LEU A 184 25.38 -8.39 12.06
N THR A 185 26.23 -8.51 11.03
CA THR A 185 25.84 -9.13 9.74
C THR A 185 25.34 -10.57 9.95
N LYS A 186 26.03 -11.36 10.79
CA LYS A 186 25.55 -12.70 11.12
C LYS A 186 24.18 -12.67 11.84
N GLY A 187 23.96 -11.69 12.72
CA GLY A 187 22.67 -11.47 13.36
C GLY A 187 21.57 -11.16 12.32
N ILE A 188 21.84 -10.25 11.37
CA ILE A 188 20.92 -9.93 10.28
C ILE A 188 20.55 -11.16 9.45
N GLN A 189 21.55 -11.98 9.11
CA GLN A 189 21.33 -13.23 8.36
C GLN A 189 20.51 -14.28 9.12
N GLN A 190 20.48 -14.21 10.45
CA GLN A 190 19.77 -15.18 11.30
C GLN A 190 18.33 -14.74 11.66
N THR A 191 17.98 -13.46 11.54
CA THR A 191 16.68 -12.94 11.99
C THR A 191 15.48 -13.43 11.17
N GLU A 192 15.69 -13.91 9.96
CA GLU A 192 14.62 -14.33 9.04
C GLU A 192 14.89 -15.69 8.40
N ASN A 193 15.69 -16.51 9.08
CA ASN A 193 15.87 -17.90 8.67
C ASN A 193 14.65 -18.71 9.11
N ILE A 194 13.74 -18.95 8.18
CA ILE A 194 12.68 -19.93 8.38
C ILE A 194 13.28 -21.33 8.21
N VAL A 195 13.13 -22.13 9.24
CA VAL A 195 13.48 -23.54 9.21
C VAL A 195 12.23 -24.32 8.79
N GLU A 196 12.38 -25.29 7.90
CA GLU A 196 11.29 -26.17 7.52
C GLU A 196 10.68 -26.83 8.76
N ASN A 197 9.36 -26.65 8.95
CA ASN A 197 8.62 -27.37 9.95
C ASN A 197 8.27 -28.77 9.41
N THR A 198 8.83 -29.80 10.04
CA THR A 198 8.63 -31.20 9.65
C THR A 198 7.50 -31.90 10.40
N ASP A 199 6.77 -31.19 11.25
CA ASP A 199 5.61 -31.72 11.96
C ASP A 199 4.48 -32.07 10.96
N GLU A 200 3.60 -33.00 11.37
CA GLU A 200 2.43 -33.34 10.59
C GLU A 200 1.58 -32.10 10.30
N ILE A 201 1.22 -31.92 9.03
CA ILE A 201 0.43 -30.76 8.61
C ILE A 201 -1.02 -30.97 9.06
N GLU A 202 -1.40 -30.26 10.10
CA GLU A 202 -2.76 -30.21 10.62
C GLU A 202 -3.11 -28.79 11.05
N PHE A 203 -4.26 -28.27 10.57
CA PHE A 203 -4.79 -26.97 10.98
C PHE A 203 -6.15 -27.15 11.68
N LYS A 204 -6.32 -26.47 12.80
CA LYS A 204 -7.54 -26.52 13.63
C LYS A 204 -8.04 -25.13 13.95
N TRP A 205 -9.33 -24.97 14.16
CA TRP A 205 -9.92 -23.74 14.70
C TRP A 205 -9.18 -23.25 15.95
N LYS A 206 -8.77 -24.18 16.82
CA LYS A 206 -8.02 -23.86 18.03
C LYS A 206 -6.71 -23.12 17.77
N ASP A 207 -6.06 -23.37 16.64
CA ASP A 207 -4.82 -22.67 16.27
C ASP A 207 -5.11 -21.18 16.05
N LEU A 208 -6.21 -20.86 15.37
CA LEU A 208 -6.68 -19.48 15.18
C LEU A 208 -7.16 -18.84 16.48
N ASP A 209 -7.88 -19.59 17.33
CA ASP A 209 -8.33 -19.10 18.64
C ASP A 209 -7.16 -18.77 19.55
N ASN A 210 -6.11 -19.60 19.57
CA ASN A 210 -4.87 -19.36 20.33
C ASN A 210 -4.16 -18.10 19.85
N MET A 211 -4.17 -17.80 18.54
CA MET A 211 -3.61 -16.60 17.95
C MET A 211 -4.43 -15.34 18.29
N VAL A 212 -5.76 -15.42 18.16
CA VAL A 212 -6.65 -14.25 18.29
C VAL A 212 -6.89 -13.87 19.75
N SER A 213 -6.99 -14.84 20.68
CA SER A 213 -7.31 -14.58 22.08
C SER A 213 -6.32 -13.62 22.78
N PRO A 214 -4.99 -13.83 22.76
CA PRO A 214 -4.05 -12.87 23.34
C PRO A 214 -3.95 -11.56 22.54
N TRP A 215 -4.33 -11.57 21.27
CA TRP A 215 -4.38 -10.36 20.46
C TRP A 215 -5.58 -9.49 20.87
N SER A 216 -6.75 -10.09 21.12
CA SER A 216 -7.95 -9.37 21.53
C SER A 216 -7.78 -8.64 22.88
N GLU A 217 -6.91 -9.11 23.77
CA GLU A 217 -6.55 -8.40 25.00
C GLU A 217 -5.90 -7.02 24.77
N LYS A 218 -5.34 -6.81 23.58
CA LYS A 218 -4.71 -5.55 23.17
C LYS A 218 -5.65 -4.61 22.43
N PHE A 219 -6.89 -4.98 22.24
CA PHE A 219 -7.90 -4.17 21.54
C PHE A 219 -8.28 -2.92 22.35
N ASP A 220 -8.41 -1.79 21.66
CA ASP A 220 -8.98 -0.58 22.23
C ASP A 220 -10.51 -0.60 22.03
N ASN A 221 -11.22 -1.04 23.06
CA ASN A 221 -12.68 -1.18 23.02
C ASN A 221 -13.43 0.16 23.11
N THR A 222 -12.72 1.29 23.11
CA THR A 222 -13.32 2.63 23.14
C THR A 222 -13.10 3.37 21.84
N GLU A 223 -11.87 3.38 21.35
CA GLU A 223 -11.50 4.11 20.15
C GLU A 223 -11.17 3.17 18.95
N GLY A 224 -11.27 1.86 19.14
CA GLY A 224 -10.88 0.89 18.13
C GLY A 224 -9.35 0.86 17.90
N GLY A 225 -8.91 -0.06 17.09
CA GLY A 225 -7.48 -0.28 16.89
C GLY A 225 -6.82 -0.98 18.09
N THR A 226 -5.51 -0.96 18.12
CA THR A 226 -4.72 -1.45 19.24
C THR A 226 -4.61 -0.36 20.31
N ASN A 227 -4.56 -0.74 21.57
CA ASN A 227 -4.32 0.18 22.68
C ASN A 227 -3.01 0.95 22.50
N GLY A 228 -3.05 2.27 22.80
CA GLY A 228 -1.89 3.15 22.75
C GLY A 228 -1.82 4.04 21.51
N ALA A 229 -0.64 4.61 21.28
CA ALA A 229 -0.31 5.47 20.16
C ALA A 229 1.16 5.22 19.72
N PRO A 230 1.51 5.43 18.45
CA PRO A 230 0.64 5.78 17.32
C PRO A 230 -0.30 4.64 16.91
N LYS A 231 -1.38 4.95 16.16
CA LYS A 231 -2.31 3.95 15.60
C LYS A 231 -2.17 3.89 14.08
N PHE A 232 -1.90 2.69 13.58
CA PHE A 232 -1.88 2.38 12.15
C PHE A 232 -3.17 1.68 11.74
N PRO A 233 -3.71 1.91 10.52
CA PRO A 233 -4.92 1.26 10.03
C PRO A 233 -4.83 -0.27 9.93
N MET A 234 -3.67 -0.83 9.61
CA MET A 234 -3.38 -2.27 9.50
C MET A 234 -4.44 -3.06 8.69
N PRO A 235 -4.72 -2.72 7.41
CA PRO A 235 -5.87 -3.24 6.69
C PRO A 235 -5.92 -4.76 6.57
N ASN A 236 -4.78 -5.43 6.34
CA ASN A 236 -4.68 -6.88 6.26
C ASN A 236 -5.06 -7.58 7.57
N ALA A 237 -4.66 -7.01 8.72
CA ALA A 237 -5.02 -7.52 10.03
C ALA A 237 -6.53 -7.43 10.27
N TYR A 238 -7.15 -6.30 9.92
CA TYR A 238 -8.61 -6.14 10.04
C TYR A 238 -9.39 -6.94 9.01
N ASN A 239 -8.83 -7.21 7.83
CA ASN A 239 -9.43 -8.12 6.85
C ASN A 239 -9.52 -9.55 7.41
N PHE A 240 -8.43 -10.04 8.01
CA PHE A 240 -8.45 -11.33 8.71
C PHE A 240 -9.47 -11.36 9.86
N LEU A 241 -9.46 -10.34 10.75
CA LEU A 241 -10.38 -10.29 11.90
C LEU A 241 -11.85 -10.19 11.45
N LEU A 242 -12.15 -9.49 10.35
CA LEU A 242 -13.49 -9.42 9.76
C LEU A 242 -14.00 -10.82 9.36
N LYS A 243 -13.15 -11.60 8.70
CA LYS A 243 -13.43 -12.98 8.27
C LYS A 243 -13.52 -13.94 9.45
N TYR A 244 -12.53 -13.91 10.32
CA TYR A 244 -12.50 -14.74 11.52
C TYR A 244 -13.73 -14.49 12.42
N GLY A 245 -14.05 -13.23 12.72
CA GLY A 245 -15.22 -12.89 13.55
C GLY A 245 -16.55 -13.33 12.96
N HIS A 246 -16.64 -13.41 11.61
CA HIS A 246 -17.81 -13.93 10.90
C HIS A 246 -17.88 -15.45 10.95
N LEU A 247 -16.79 -16.13 10.53
CA LEU A 247 -16.77 -17.60 10.39
C LEU A 247 -16.79 -18.33 11.74
N SER A 248 -16.16 -17.77 12.76
CA SER A 248 -16.19 -18.31 14.13
C SER A 248 -17.42 -17.91 14.94
N ASN A 249 -18.30 -17.04 14.41
CA ASN A 249 -19.39 -16.40 15.13
C ASN A 249 -18.93 -15.71 16.42
N ASN A 250 -17.76 -15.04 16.39
CA ASN A 250 -17.21 -14.32 17.52
C ASN A 250 -17.70 -12.85 17.52
N PRO A 251 -18.66 -12.46 18.38
CA PRO A 251 -19.22 -11.11 18.39
C PRO A 251 -18.20 -10.05 18.86
N GLU A 252 -17.33 -10.37 19.83
CA GLU A 252 -16.33 -9.44 20.36
C GLU A 252 -15.38 -8.95 19.26
N VAL A 253 -14.84 -9.88 18.49
CA VAL A 253 -13.96 -9.54 17.35
C VAL A 253 -14.73 -8.77 16.28
N SER A 254 -15.96 -9.18 15.95
CA SER A 254 -16.80 -8.51 14.96
C SER A 254 -17.11 -7.07 15.35
N GLU A 255 -17.50 -6.83 16.61
CA GLU A 255 -17.78 -5.50 17.16
C GLU A 255 -16.51 -4.62 17.20
N HIS A 256 -15.37 -5.21 17.54
CA HIS A 256 -14.09 -4.48 17.52
C HIS A 256 -13.69 -4.02 16.12
N VAL A 257 -13.84 -4.87 15.09
CA VAL A 257 -13.58 -4.48 13.69
C VAL A 257 -14.51 -3.35 13.28
N GLU A 258 -15.81 -3.48 13.54
CA GLU A 258 -16.81 -2.47 13.22
C GLU A 258 -16.51 -1.13 13.91
N LEU A 259 -16.19 -1.15 15.21
CA LEU A 259 -15.79 0.03 15.98
C LEU A 259 -14.55 0.69 15.35
N THR A 260 -13.53 -0.10 15.00
CA THR A 260 -12.29 0.43 14.43
C THR A 260 -12.53 1.13 13.10
N LEU A 261 -13.29 0.51 12.19
CA LEU A 261 -13.62 1.09 10.90
C LEU A 261 -14.44 2.38 11.05
N ASP A 262 -15.45 2.40 11.95
CA ASP A 262 -16.24 3.59 12.24
C ASP A 262 -15.36 4.73 12.77
N LYS A 263 -14.43 4.43 13.69
CA LYS A 263 -13.55 5.43 14.30
C LYS A 263 -12.52 5.99 13.32
N MET A 264 -11.97 5.16 12.44
CA MET A 264 -11.09 5.62 11.36
C MET A 264 -11.85 6.53 10.39
N ALA A 265 -13.04 6.12 9.92
CA ALA A 265 -13.87 6.90 9.00
C ALA A 265 -14.33 8.25 9.59
N PHE A 266 -14.53 8.32 10.90
CA PHE A 266 -14.92 9.54 11.59
C PHE A 266 -13.71 10.39 12.03
N GLY A 267 -12.53 9.80 12.17
CA GLY A 267 -11.32 10.44 12.63
C GLY A 267 -10.75 11.47 11.65
N GLY A 268 -9.73 12.19 12.10
CA GLY A 268 -8.96 13.08 11.25
C GLY A 268 -7.94 12.35 10.38
N ILE A 269 -7.71 11.06 10.61
CA ILE A 269 -6.90 10.21 9.74
C ILE A 269 -7.55 10.06 8.34
N TYR A 270 -8.87 10.15 8.27
CA TYR A 270 -9.63 10.25 7.02
C TYR A 270 -9.85 11.72 6.68
N ASP A 271 -9.49 12.13 5.47
CA ASP A 271 -9.72 13.51 5.02
C ASP A 271 -11.22 13.71 4.75
N GLN A 272 -11.89 14.36 5.68
CA GLN A 272 -13.33 14.60 5.66
C GLN A 272 -13.82 15.46 4.48
N ILE A 273 -12.91 16.12 3.78
CA ILE A 273 -13.23 17.03 2.67
C ILE A 273 -12.87 16.44 1.31
N GLY A 274 -11.64 15.96 1.18
CA GLY A 274 -11.10 15.49 -0.08
C GLY A 274 -11.08 13.97 -0.26
N GLY A 275 -11.44 13.22 0.78
CA GLY A 275 -11.33 11.76 0.78
C GLY A 275 -9.89 11.26 0.94
N GLY A 276 -9.77 9.95 1.07
CA GLY A 276 -8.50 9.28 1.28
C GLY A 276 -7.97 9.34 2.72
N PHE A 277 -7.17 8.35 3.06
CA PHE A 277 -6.60 8.17 4.39
C PHE A 277 -5.15 8.63 4.42
N ALA A 278 -4.76 9.30 5.51
CA ALA A 278 -3.39 9.49 5.89
C ALA A 278 -2.82 8.18 6.49
N ARG A 279 -1.49 8.07 6.52
CA ARG A 279 -0.79 6.82 6.83
C ARG A 279 -1.04 6.29 8.24
N TYR A 280 -1.01 7.12 9.27
CA TYR A 280 -1.28 6.74 10.65
C TYR A 280 -1.69 7.92 11.50
N SER A 281 -2.30 7.65 12.67
CA SER A 281 -2.60 8.65 13.68
C SER A 281 -1.49 8.69 14.73
N VAL A 282 -0.98 9.89 15.02
CA VAL A 282 0.05 10.09 16.06
C VAL A 282 -0.53 9.95 17.48
N ASP A 283 -1.87 10.03 17.61
CA ASP A 283 -2.59 9.88 18.87
C ASP A 283 -3.45 8.61 18.89
N LYS A 284 -4.00 8.28 20.04
CA LYS A 284 -4.87 7.11 20.24
C LYS A 284 -6.32 7.29 19.80
N TYR A 285 -6.71 8.47 19.30
CA TYR A 285 -8.10 8.85 19.03
C TYR A 285 -8.42 8.89 17.53
N TRP A 286 -7.49 8.50 16.65
CA TRP A 286 -7.57 8.63 15.19
C TRP A 286 -7.74 10.09 14.74
N LYS A 287 -7.32 11.06 15.56
CA LYS A 287 -7.56 12.48 15.34
C LYS A 287 -6.47 13.15 14.54
N ALA A 288 -5.24 13.18 15.08
CA ALA A 288 -4.13 13.87 14.47
C ALA A 288 -3.34 12.91 13.57
N PRO A 289 -3.46 13.01 12.25
CA PRO A 289 -2.70 12.14 11.35
C PRO A 289 -1.27 12.63 11.20
N HIS A 290 -0.39 11.74 10.82
CA HIS A 290 0.79 12.09 10.03
C HIS A 290 0.31 12.22 8.59
N PHE A 291 0.33 13.45 8.03
CA PHE A 291 -0.52 13.83 6.89
C PHE A 291 -0.13 13.23 5.54
N GLU A 292 0.95 12.47 5.44
CA GLU A 292 1.30 11.73 4.21
C GLU A 292 0.17 10.78 3.79
N LYS A 293 -0.16 10.73 2.49
CA LYS A 293 -1.18 9.84 1.93
C LYS A 293 -0.54 8.87 0.96
N MET A 294 -0.45 7.61 1.37
CA MET A 294 0.20 6.55 0.62
C MET A 294 -0.81 5.79 -0.25
N LEU A 295 -0.42 5.43 -1.46
CA LEU A 295 -1.25 4.63 -2.37
C LEU A 295 -1.61 3.27 -1.77
N TYR A 296 -0.63 2.58 -1.18
CA TYR A 296 -0.80 1.24 -0.62
C TYR A 296 -1.80 1.19 0.55
N ASP A 297 -1.85 2.22 1.39
CA ASP A 297 -2.84 2.30 2.47
C ASP A 297 -4.24 2.44 1.90
N ASN A 298 -4.41 3.38 0.96
CA ASN A 298 -5.71 3.69 0.37
C ASN A 298 -6.27 2.53 -0.45
N GLY A 299 -5.44 1.82 -1.23
CA GLY A 299 -5.85 0.64 -1.98
C GLY A 299 -6.37 -0.48 -1.09
N GLN A 300 -5.64 -0.79 -0.02
CA GLN A 300 -6.03 -1.81 0.93
C GLN A 300 -7.28 -1.42 1.74
N LEU A 301 -7.41 -0.14 2.13
CA LEU A 301 -8.59 0.35 2.86
C LEU A 301 -9.83 0.36 1.99
N VAL A 302 -9.73 0.66 0.70
CA VAL A 302 -10.85 0.50 -0.25
C VAL A 302 -11.33 -0.94 -0.28
N SER A 303 -10.43 -1.93 -0.35
CA SER A 303 -10.78 -3.35 -0.28
C SER A 303 -11.47 -3.70 1.04
N LEU A 304 -10.88 -3.29 2.18
CA LEU A 304 -11.41 -3.61 3.52
C LEU A 304 -12.80 -2.99 3.75
N TYR A 305 -13.01 -1.70 3.41
CA TYR A 305 -14.30 -1.04 3.55
C TYR A 305 -15.36 -1.59 2.58
N SER A 306 -14.97 -2.04 1.39
CA SER A 306 -15.86 -2.72 0.44
C SER A 306 -16.33 -4.05 1.01
N GLU A 307 -15.43 -4.86 1.57
CA GLU A 307 -15.76 -6.15 2.19
C GLU A 307 -16.60 -5.94 3.46
N ALA A 308 -16.26 -4.96 4.30
CA ALA A 308 -17.04 -4.60 5.49
C ALA A 308 -18.44 -4.08 5.13
N TYR A 309 -18.61 -3.40 3.98
CA TYR A 309 -19.93 -3.01 3.50
C TYR A 309 -20.80 -4.23 3.18
N LEU A 310 -20.27 -5.27 2.55
CA LEU A 310 -21.03 -6.50 2.28
C LEU A 310 -21.58 -7.12 3.59
N LYS A 311 -20.80 -7.07 4.67
CA LYS A 311 -21.20 -7.61 5.99
C LYS A 311 -22.20 -6.73 6.74
N HIS A 312 -21.95 -5.42 6.80
CA HIS A 312 -22.65 -4.51 7.70
C HIS A 312 -23.68 -3.61 7.02
N GLN A 313 -23.63 -3.47 5.67
CA GLN A 313 -24.50 -2.62 4.84
C GLN A 313 -24.55 -1.15 5.32
N LYS A 314 -23.46 -0.63 5.95
CA LYS A 314 -23.40 0.74 6.45
C LYS A 314 -23.17 1.74 5.31
N PRO A 315 -24.05 2.76 5.15
CA PRO A 315 -23.84 3.82 4.15
C PRO A 315 -22.49 4.54 4.30
N LEU A 316 -21.98 4.67 5.54
CA LEU A 316 -20.68 5.24 5.85
C LEU A 316 -19.54 4.52 5.09
N TYR A 317 -19.55 3.19 5.02
CA TYR A 317 -18.49 2.43 4.36
C TYR A 317 -18.51 2.64 2.85
N LYS A 318 -19.69 2.72 2.26
CA LYS A 318 -19.85 3.10 0.84
C LYS A 318 -19.31 4.51 0.59
N GLU A 319 -19.66 5.49 1.45
CA GLU A 319 -19.18 6.87 1.36
C GLU A 319 -17.65 6.92 1.35
N VAL A 320 -17.01 6.21 2.31
CA VAL A 320 -15.55 6.13 2.43
C VAL A 320 -14.90 5.55 1.18
N VAL A 321 -15.42 4.43 0.63
CA VAL A 321 -14.90 3.82 -0.58
C VAL A 321 -14.95 4.78 -1.76
N PHE A 322 -16.12 5.37 -2.03
CA PHE A 322 -16.30 6.24 -3.19
C PHE A 322 -15.43 7.50 -3.10
N GLU A 323 -15.42 8.18 -1.95
CA GLU A 323 -14.62 9.38 -1.75
C GLU A 323 -13.11 9.08 -1.78
N THR A 324 -12.68 7.89 -1.34
CA THR A 324 -11.27 7.48 -1.45
C THR A 324 -10.89 7.22 -2.90
N LEU A 325 -11.75 6.57 -3.69
CA LEU A 325 -11.51 6.37 -5.12
C LEU A 325 -11.50 7.69 -5.89
N GLU A 326 -12.42 8.63 -5.59
CA GLU A 326 -12.40 9.99 -6.14
C GLU A 326 -11.10 10.74 -5.79
N PHE A 327 -10.57 10.55 -4.58
CA PHE A 327 -9.27 11.09 -4.18
C PHE A 327 -8.14 10.50 -5.03
N ILE A 328 -8.10 9.18 -5.21
CA ILE A 328 -7.07 8.52 -6.02
C ILE A 328 -7.09 9.02 -7.46
N GLU A 329 -8.27 9.09 -8.07
CA GLU A 329 -8.42 9.56 -9.46
C GLU A 329 -7.99 11.02 -9.64
N ARG A 330 -8.28 11.87 -8.66
CA ARG A 330 -7.98 13.29 -8.70
C ARG A 330 -6.50 13.61 -8.43
N GLU A 331 -5.85 12.87 -7.51
CA GLU A 331 -4.52 13.24 -6.98
C GLU A 331 -3.41 12.28 -7.39
N LEU A 332 -3.70 10.98 -7.54
CA LEU A 332 -2.68 9.94 -7.69
C LEU A 332 -2.79 9.14 -9.00
N MET A 333 -3.70 9.47 -9.92
CA MET A 333 -3.85 8.71 -11.16
C MET A 333 -3.16 9.40 -12.34
N ALA A 334 -2.27 8.67 -13.01
CA ALA A 334 -1.63 9.10 -14.24
C ALA A 334 -2.50 8.84 -15.48
N GLU A 335 -2.27 9.59 -16.57
CA GLU A 335 -3.03 9.45 -17.83
C GLU A 335 -2.89 8.06 -18.46
N ASN A 336 -1.74 7.40 -18.30
CA ASN A 336 -1.47 6.05 -18.84
C ASN A 336 -2.15 4.92 -18.04
N GLY A 337 -2.78 5.23 -16.90
CA GLY A 337 -3.45 4.27 -16.02
C GLY A 337 -2.60 3.76 -14.86
N ALA A 338 -1.36 4.22 -14.73
CA ALA A 338 -0.57 4.03 -13.52
C ALA A 338 -1.12 4.87 -12.37
N PHE A 339 -0.81 4.48 -11.15
CA PHE A 339 -1.02 5.30 -9.97
C PHE A 339 0.31 5.73 -9.39
N TYR A 340 0.40 7.00 -8.99
CA TYR A 340 1.52 7.59 -8.29
C TYR A 340 1.58 7.11 -6.83
N SER A 341 2.76 7.18 -6.23
CA SER A 341 3.04 6.53 -4.94
C SER A 341 2.45 7.24 -3.74
N ALA A 342 2.57 8.56 -3.65
CA ALA A 342 2.19 9.27 -2.43
C ALA A 342 2.00 10.78 -2.61
N LEU A 343 1.30 11.39 -1.65
CA LEU A 343 1.37 12.82 -1.35
C LEU A 343 2.15 13.03 -0.06
N ASP A 344 3.01 14.05 -0.05
CA ASP A 344 3.82 14.44 1.09
C ASP A 344 2.96 14.86 2.30
N ALA A 345 3.51 14.69 3.50
CA ALA A 345 2.92 15.23 4.72
C ALA A 345 2.97 16.76 4.76
N ASP A 346 4.01 17.35 4.13
CA ASP A 346 4.33 18.75 4.21
C ASP A 346 3.80 19.54 2.99
N SER A 347 3.41 20.79 3.27
CA SER A 347 3.20 21.81 2.28
C SER A 347 3.86 23.10 2.75
N GLU A 348 4.68 23.73 1.89
CA GLU A 348 5.46 24.93 2.26
C GLU A 348 6.34 24.74 3.53
N GLY A 349 6.87 23.51 3.73
CA GLY A 349 7.71 23.16 4.86
C GLY A 349 6.98 22.99 6.20
N GLU A 350 5.65 22.93 6.21
CA GLU A 350 4.82 22.74 7.40
C GLU A 350 3.93 21.50 7.24
N GLU A 351 4.02 20.56 8.20
CA GLU A 351 3.19 19.36 8.22
C GLU A 351 1.70 19.71 8.32
N GLY A 352 0.89 19.12 7.46
CA GLY A 352 -0.57 19.24 7.47
C GLY A 352 -1.15 20.58 7.02
N LYS A 353 -0.34 21.58 6.68
CA LYS A 353 -0.80 22.94 6.32
C LYS A 353 -1.86 22.95 5.24
N PHE A 354 -1.77 22.08 4.26
CA PHE A 354 -2.75 21.96 3.19
C PHE A 354 -4.13 21.50 3.68
N TYR A 355 -4.20 20.71 4.75
CA TYR A 355 -5.41 20.01 5.19
C TYR A 355 -6.14 20.68 6.34
N VAL A 356 -5.44 21.47 7.17
CA VAL A 356 -6.01 22.07 8.39
C VAL A 356 -6.63 23.44 8.14
N TRP A 357 -7.47 23.89 9.06
CA TRP A 357 -8.26 25.10 8.94
C TRP A 357 -8.28 25.90 10.24
N ASN A 358 -8.21 27.21 10.19
CA ASN A 358 -8.50 28.04 11.37
C ASN A 358 -10.00 28.42 11.42
N GLU A 359 -10.51 28.71 12.62
CA GLU A 359 -11.96 28.98 12.80
C GLU A 359 -12.42 30.25 12.06
N GLN A 360 -11.56 31.24 11.92
CA GLN A 360 -11.91 32.49 11.23
C GLN A 360 -12.07 32.25 9.72
N GLU A 361 -11.18 31.50 9.13
CA GLU A 361 -11.28 31.07 7.73
C GLU A 361 -12.56 30.26 7.50
N LEU A 362 -12.85 29.26 8.33
CA LEU A 362 -14.06 28.47 8.23
C LEU A 362 -15.33 29.31 8.34
N LYS A 363 -15.38 30.31 9.24
CA LYS A 363 -16.52 31.25 9.35
C LYS A 363 -16.69 32.11 8.11
N SER A 364 -15.61 32.49 7.46
CA SER A 364 -15.67 33.30 6.24
C SER A 364 -16.17 32.51 5.02
N LEU A 365 -15.86 31.20 4.98
CA LEU A 365 -16.24 30.29 3.90
C LEU A 365 -17.65 29.71 4.08
N ILE A 366 -18.02 29.38 5.32
CA ILE A 366 -19.33 28.76 5.65
C ILE A 366 -20.18 29.83 6.36
N ILE A 367 -20.78 30.69 5.54
CA ILE A 367 -21.56 31.84 6.05
C ILE A 367 -22.89 31.36 6.66
N GLU A 368 -23.58 30.46 5.94
CA GLU A 368 -24.84 29.91 6.40
C GLU A 368 -24.61 28.61 7.17
N ASP A 369 -25.41 28.36 8.21
CA ASP A 369 -25.42 27.11 8.99
C ASP A 369 -24.08 26.78 9.70
N PHE A 370 -23.23 27.78 9.98
CA PHE A 370 -21.94 27.54 10.63
C PHE A 370 -22.08 26.79 11.97
N SER A 371 -23.19 26.96 12.70
CA SER A 371 -23.45 26.23 13.94
C SER A 371 -23.61 24.71 13.71
N ILE A 372 -24.28 24.33 12.61
CA ILE A 372 -24.45 22.93 12.24
C ILE A 372 -23.11 22.37 11.76
N PHE A 373 -22.41 23.11 10.90
CA PHE A 373 -21.06 22.78 10.43
C PHE A 373 -20.08 22.56 11.59
N LYS A 374 -20.08 23.48 12.56
CA LYS A 374 -19.25 23.43 13.77
C LYS A 374 -19.49 22.18 14.60
N ASP A 375 -20.73 21.77 14.75
CA ASP A 375 -21.11 20.57 15.48
C ASP A 375 -20.75 19.30 14.69
N TYR A 376 -20.98 19.30 13.39
CA TYR A 376 -20.73 18.15 12.52
C TYR A 376 -19.23 17.82 12.41
N TYR A 377 -18.38 18.86 12.18
CA TYR A 377 -16.92 18.70 12.04
C TYR A 377 -16.13 18.99 13.30
N ASN A 378 -16.78 19.14 14.45
CA ASN A 378 -16.14 19.35 15.75
C ASN A 378 -15.18 20.55 15.79
N ILE A 379 -15.63 21.72 15.33
CA ILE A 379 -14.88 23.00 15.47
C ILE A 379 -14.97 23.46 16.93
N ASN A 380 -14.27 22.75 17.80
CA ASN A 380 -14.27 22.88 19.26
C ASN A 380 -12.97 22.27 19.82
N GLY A 381 -12.85 22.16 21.16
CA GLY A 381 -11.65 21.59 21.78
C GLY A 381 -11.28 20.16 21.34
N LYS A 382 -12.22 19.39 20.76
CA LYS A 382 -11.93 18.05 20.23
C LYS A 382 -11.20 18.09 18.90
N GLY A 383 -11.60 19.00 17.99
CA GLY A 383 -10.96 19.18 16.68
C GLY A 383 -9.74 20.13 16.72
N LEU A 384 -9.59 20.94 17.78
CA LEU A 384 -8.47 21.88 17.89
C LEU A 384 -7.12 21.16 17.91
N TRP A 385 -6.22 21.60 17.04
CA TRP A 385 -4.86 21.09 16.87
C TRP A 385 -3.84 22.23 17.02
N GLU A 386 -2.66 22.09 16.50
CA GLU A 386 -1.55 23.01 16.66
C GLU A 386 -1.83 24.40 16.06
N HIS A 387 -1.22 25.45 16.63
CA HIS A 387 -1.28 26.83 16.16
C HIS A 387 -2.71 27.40 15.99
N GLY A 388 -3.70 26.84 16.70
CA GLY A 388 -5.09 27.28 16.60
C GLY A 388 -5.85 26.75 15.37
N ASN A 389 -5.25 25.83 14.64
CA ASN A 389 -5.89 25.13 13.53
C ASN A 389 -6.78 23.98 14.01
N TYR A 390 -7.71 23.57 13.15
CA TYR A 390 -8.60 22.45 13.37
C TYR A 390 -8.33 21.36 12.33
N ILE A 391 -8.28 20.13 12.81
CA ILE A 391 -8.44 18.93 11.98
C ILE A 391 -9.92 18.63 11.95
N LEU A 392 -10.51 18.55 10.77
CA LEU A 392 -11.92 18.23 10.61
C LEU A 392 -12.12 16.73 10.90
N LEU A 393 -13.02 16.43 11.83
CA LEU A 393 -13.35 15.07 12.23
C LEU A 393 -14.81 14.98 12.68
N ARG A 394 -15.39 13.78 12.64
CA ARG A 394 -16.75 13.53 13.09
C ARG A 394 -16.74 12.76 14.43
N LYS A 395 -17.71 12.98 15.28
CA LYS A 395 -17.91 12.19 16.53
C LYS A 395 -19.34 11.68 16.64
N GLU A 396 -20.24 12.24 15.84
CA GLU A 396 -21.67 11.92 15.86
C GLU A 396 -22.13 11.51 14.46
N SER A 397 -23.12 10.61 14.41
CA SER A 397 -23.73 10.23 13.13
C SER A 397 -24.57 11.38 12.53
N LYS A 398 -24.85 11.31 11.22
CA LYS A 398 -25.71 12.27 10.52
C LYS A 398 -27.09 12.38 11.18
N GLU A 399 -27.65 11.27 11.63
CA GLU A 399 -28.96 11.19 12.31
C GLU A 399 -28.96 11.99 13.62
N ARG A 400 -27.89 11.88 14.42
CA ARG A 400 -27.77 12.61 15.70
C ARG A 400 -27.64 14.11 15.49
N ILE A 401 -26.83 14.52 14.51
CA ILE A 401 -26.66 15.94 14.14
C ILE A 401 -27.96 16.51 13.58
N ALA A 402 -28.62 15.81 12.65
CA ALA A 402 -29.91 16.24 12.08
C ALA A 402 -30.98 16.41 13.17
N LYS A 403 -31.09 15.45 14.10
CA LYS A 403 -31.99 15.53 15.24
C LYS A 403 -31.66 16.70 16.17
N LYS A 404 -30.37 16.94 16.47
CA LYS A 404 -29.92 18.04 17.33
C LYS A 404 -30.32 19.41 16.77
N HIS A 405 -30.24 19.58 15.45
CA HIS A 405 -30.53 20.85 14.76
C HIS A 405 -31.95 20.91 14.19
N THR A 406 -32.78 19.91 14.41
CA THR A 406 -34.19 19.87 13.94
C THR A 406 -34.32 20.04 12.44
N ILE A 407 -33.42 19.37 11.68
CA ILE A 407 -33.44 19.32 10.21
C ILE A 407 -33.57 17.88 9.74
N SER A 408 -33.96 17.69 8.47
CA SER A 408 -33.97 16.34 7.87
C SER A 408 -32.54 15.84 7.58
N ILE A 409 -32.40 14.51 7.48
CA ILE A 409 -31.11 13.90 7.07
C ILE A 409 -30.75 14.39 5.64
N SER A 410 -31.72 14.46 4.74
CA SER A 410 -31.52 14.94 3.36
C SER A 410 -31.03 16.40 3.31
N ASP A 411 -31.57 17.26 4.18
CA ASP A 411 -31.09 18.66 4.27
C ASP A 411 -29.66 18.71 4.79
N LEU A 412 -29.33 17.90 5.79
CA LEU A 412 -27.95 17.82 6.29
C LEU A 412 -27.01 17.30 5.22
N GLU A 413 -27.36 16.28 4.45
CA GLU A 413 -26.54 15.75 3.36
C GLU A 413 -26.31 16.78 2.25
N SER A 414 -27.34 17.54 1.92
CA SER A 414 -27.22 18.65 0.96
C SER A 414 -26.26 19.74 1.46
N LYS A 415 -26.32 20.07 2.75
CA LYS A 415 -25.39 21.01 3.39
C LYS A 415 -23.96 20.47 3.40
N ILE A 416 -23.74 19.21 3.77
CA ILE A 416 -22.42 18.55 3.77
C ILE A 416 -21.81 18.59 2.37
N LYS A 417 -22.59 18.26 1.34
CA LYS A 417 -22.14 18.34 -0.06
C LYS A 417 -21.71 19.74 -0.44
N ASN A 418 -22.48 20.76 -0.04
CA ASN A 418 -22.12 22.15 -0.29
C ASN A 418 -20.86 22.57 0.47
N TRP A 419 -20.75 22.23 1.74
CA TRP A 419 -19.55 22.55 2.55
C TRP A 419 -18.29 21.92 1.97
N LYS A 420 -18.34 20.63 1.61
CA LYS A 420 -17.23 19.94 0.93
C LYS A 420 -16.81 20.69 -0.34
N LYS A 421 -17.77 21.07 -1.19
CA LYS A 421 -17.51 21.83 -2.42
C LYS A 421 -16.83 23.18 -2.15
N VAL A 422 -17.32 23.93 -1.17
CA VAL A 422 -16.77 25.25 -0.80
C VAL A 422 -15.34 25.11 -0.25
N LEU A 423 -15.14 24.14 0.65
CA LEU A 423 -13.83 23.91 1.26
C LEU A 423 -12.81 23.34 0.26
N MET A 424 -13.22 22.45 -0.65
CA MET A 424 -12.34 22.00 -1.74
C MET A 424 -11.92 23.19 -2.62
N GLY A 425 -12.85 24.03 -3.04
CA GLY A 425 -12.52 25.22 -3.86
C GLY A 425 -11.62 26.25 -3.13
N ALA A 426 -11.64 26.29 -1.80
CA ALA A 426 -10.70 27.08 -1.03
C ALA A 426 -9.33 26.38 -0.91
N ARG A 427 -9.32 25.07 -0.65
CA ARG A 427 -8.11 24.24 -0.55
C ARG A 427 -7.33 24.20 -1.87
N ASP A 428 -8.00 24.14 -3.00
CA ASP A 428 -7.38 24.12 -4.34
C ASP A 428 -6.55 25.37 -4.67
N LYS A 429 -6.75 26.45 -3.91
CA LYS A 429 -5.93 27.68 -4.01
C LYS A 429 -4.68 27.65 -3.16
N ARG A 430 -4.54 26.67 -2.27
CA ARG A 430 -3.37 26.48 -1.44
C ARG A 430 -2.26 25.78 -2.23
N ILE A 431 -1.01 25.95 -1.81
CA ILE A 431 0.11 25.19 -2.35
C ILE A 431 -0.08 23.71 -1.95
N ARG A 432 -0.07 22.84 -2.96
CA ARG A 432 -0.27 21.40 -2.75
C ARG A 432 0.95 20.75 -2.09
N PRO A 433 0.75 19.68 -1.32
CA PRO A 433 1.83 18.80 -0.90
C PRO A 433 2.61 18.27 -2.10
N GLY A 434 3.87 17.93 -1.91
CA GLY A 434 4.70 17.27 -2.90
C GLY A 434 4.04 15.97 -3.40
N LEU A 435 4.08 15.75 -4.71
CA LEU A 435 3.63 14.51 -5.33
C LEU A 435 4.84 13.61 -5.59
N ASP A 436 4.83 12.40 -5.02
CA ASP A 436 5.74 11.36 -5.43
C ASP A 436 5.18 10.63 -6.64
N ASP A 437 5.56 11.10 -7.82
CA ASP A 437 5.00 10.70 -9.11
C ASP A 437 5.66 9.45 -9.73
N LYS A 438 6.45 8.70 -8.95
CA LYS A 438 6.85 7.35 -9.36
C LYS A 438 5.70 6.37 -9.16
N SER A 439 5.67 5.29 -9.94
CA SER A 439 4.67 4.22 -9.85
C SER A 439 5.37 2.92 -9.48
N LEU A 440 5.01 2.34 -8.35
CA LEU A 440 5.51 1.05 -7.88
C LEU A 440 4.56 -0.06 -8.29
N THR A 441 5.07 -1.16 -8.82
CA THR A 441 4.26 -2.29 -9.34
C THR A 441 3.42 -2.93 -8.22
N SER A 442 4.02 -3.18 -7.06
CA SER A 442 3.35 -3.72 -5.88
C SER A 442 2.20 -2.82 -5.39
N TRP A 443 2.43 -1.51 -5.27
CA TRP A 443 1.40 -0.57 -4.78
C TRP A 443 0.28 -0.34 -5.80
N ASN A 444 0.62 -0.33 -7.10
CA ASN A 444 -0.38 -0.33 -8.17
C ASN A 444 -1.25 -1.58 -8.10
N SER A 445 -0.69 -2.74 -7.81
CA SER A 445 -1.43 -4.00 -7.67
C SER A 445 -2.38 -3.98 -6.46
N LEU A 446 -2.00 -3.36 -5.35
CA LEU A 446 -2.90 -3.15 -4.19
C LEU A 446 -4.07 -2.23 -4.55
N MET A 447 -3.80 -1.13 -5.28
CA MET A 447 -4.86 -0.22 -5.70
C MET A 447 -5.76 -0.84 -6.78
N LEU A 448 -5.18 -1.59 -7.72
CA LEU A 448 -5.91 -2.39 -8.70
C LEU A 448 -6.92 -3.30 -8.01
N LYS A 449 -6.48 -4.06 -6.99
CA LYS A 449 -7.37 -4.91 -6.19
C LYS A 449 -8.46 -4.11 -5.50
N GLY A 450 -8.14 -2.93 -4.96
CA GLY A 450 -9.11 -2.01 -4.35
C GLY A 450 -10.23 -1.61 -5.32
N TYR A 451 -9.90 -1.23 -6.56
CA TYR A 451 -10.89 -0.91 -7.59
C TYR A 451 -11.76 -2.12 -7.97
N ILE A 452 -11.17 -3.32 -8.05
CA ILE A 452 -11.93 -4.54 -8.36
C ILE A 452 -12.88 -4.87 -7.21
N ASP A 453 -12.44 -4.81 -5.96
CA ASP A 453 -13.28 -5.11 -4.80
C ASP A 453 -14.44 -4.10 -4.67
N ALA A 454 -14.19 -2.82 -4.96
CA ALA A 454 -15.24 -1.81 -5.05
C ALA A 454 -16.23 -2.10 -6.18
N TYR A 455 -15.74 -2.51 -7.37
CA TYR A 455 -16.61 -2.92 -8.47
C TYR A 455 -17.47 -4.13 -8.10
N MET A 456 -16.87 -5.19 -7.58
CA MET A 456 -17.57 -6.41 -7.19
C MET A 456 -18.61 -6.16 -6.09
N THR A 457 -18.38 -5.15 -5.24
CA THR A 457 -19.31 -4.79 -4.15
C THR A 457 -20.45 -3.87 -4.62
N PHE A 458 -20.16 -2.88 -5.46
CA PHE A 458 -21.11 -1.81 -5.77
C PHE A 458 -21.62 -1.81 -7.23
N GLY A 459 -21.06 -2.64 -8.11
CA GLY A 459 -21.47 -2.77 -9.50
C GLY A 459 -21.20 -1.55 -10.39
N VAL A 460 -20.31 -0.63 -9.96
CA VAL A 460 -20.01 0.60 -10.72
C VAL A 460 -19.00 0.31 -11.82
N LYS A 461 -19.45 0.26 -13.06
CA LYS A 461 -18.61 -0.09 -14.22
C LYS A 461 -17.35 0.77 -14.34
N HIS A 462 -17.41 2.05 -13.98
CA HIS A 462 -16.24 2.95 -13.98
C HIS A 462 -15.06 2.41 -13.16
N HIS A 463 -15.34 1.80 -12.02
CA HIS A 463 -14.28 1.19 -11.20
C HIS A 463 -13.59 0.02 -11.91
N LEU A 464 -14.35 -0.82 -12.63
CA LEU A 464 -13.79 -1.89 -13.46
C LEU A 464 -12.97 -1.33 -14.63
N ASP A 465 -13.46 -0.26 -15.29
CA ASP A 465 -12.75 0.34 -16.43
C ASP A 465 -11.36 0.88 -15.99
N ILE A 466 -11.28 1.50 -14.80
CA ILE A 466 -10.01 1.95 -14.22
C ILE A 466 -9.13 0.75 -13.84
N ALA A 467 -9.69 -0.28 -13.21
CA ALA A 467 -8.97 -1.50 -12.87
C ALA A 467 -8.36 -2.15 -14.12
N LEU A 468 -9.12 -2.30 -15.19
CA LEU A 468 -8.62 -2.84 -16.46
C LEU A 468 -7.55 -1.97 -17.09
N LYS A 469 -7.66 -0.65 -16.99
CA LYS A 469 -6.65 0.29 -17.50
C LYS A 469 -5.33 0.11 -16.75
N ASN A 470 -5.38 0.00 -15.41
CA ASN A 470 -4.19 -0.21 -14.59
C ASN A 470 -3.58 -1.62 -14.78
N GLY A 471 -4.41 -2.68 -14.80
CA GLY A 471 -3.93 -4.04 -15.09
C GLY A 471 -3.23 -4.15 -16.45
N ASN A 472 -3.78 -3.50 -17.49
CA ASN A 472 -3.13 -3.43 -18.80
C ASN A 472 -1.85 -2.57 -18.78
N PHE A 473 -1.77 -1.51 -17.97
CA PHE A 473 -0.52 -0.77 -17.75
C PHE A 473 0.57 -1.69 -17.20
N ILE A 474 0.29 -2.48 -16.15
CA ILE A 474 1.25 -3.43 -15.58
C ILE A 474 1.73 -4.42 -16.65
N VAL A 475 0.81 -5.05 -17.39
CA VAL A 475 1.16 -6.03 -18.44
C VAL A 475 1.99 -5.42 -19.55
N ASN A 476 1.63 -4.23 -20.03
CA ASN A 476 2.26 -3.63 -21.23
C ASN A 476 3.54 -2.87 -20.92
N THR A 477 3.77 -2.45 -19.65
CA THR A 477 4.87 -1.55 -19.30
C THR A 477 5.84 -2.17 -18.30
N GLN A 478 5.32 -2.97 -17.33
CA GLN A 478 6.12 -3.52 -16.23
C GLN A 478 6.43 -5.01 -16.40
N MET A 479 5.75 -5.73 -17.28
CA MET A 479 5.90 -7.17 -17.47
C MET A 479 6.52 -7.49 -18.84
N SER A 480 7.52 -8.35 -18.85
CA SER A 480 8.11 -8.89 -20.09
C SER A 480 7.43 -10.19 -20.53
N GLU A 481 7.74 -10.65 -21.74
CA GLU A 481 7.12 -11.86 -22.32
C GLU A 481 7.41 -13.14 -21.51
N ASP A 482 8.55 -13.23 -20.85
CA ASP A 482 8.95 -14.37 -20.00
C ASP A 482 8.37 -14.33 -18.59
N GLY A 483 7.63 -13.27 -18.23
CA GLY A 483 7.03 -13.09 -16.91
C GLY A 483 7.89 -12.33 -15.91
N LYS A 484 9.03 -11.78 -16.34
CA LYS A 484 9.81 -10.88 -15.50
C LYS A 484 9.06 -9.56 -15.29
N LEU A 485 8.97 -9.09 -14.04
CA LEU A 485 8.45 -7.78 -13.67
C LEU A 485 9.57 -6.77 -13.41
N LEU A 486 9.22 -5.50 -13.53
CA LEU A 486 10.02 -4.36 -13.07
C LEU A 486 9.30 -3.70 -11.88
N HIS A 487 10.09 -3.18 -10.93
CA HIS A 487 9.59 -2.67 -9.65
C HIS A 487 8.98 -1.27 -9.75
N SER A 488 9.71 -0.33 -10.37
CA SER A 488 9.29 1.08 -10.45
C SER A 488 9.19 1.57 -11.88
N TYR A 489 8.33 2.57 -12.09
CA TYR A 489 8.18 3.27 -13.37
C TYR A 489 8.09 4.77 -13.15
N LYS A 490 8.86 5.53 -13.91
CA LYS A 490 8.76 6.98 -14.00
C LYS A 490 9.28 7.50 -15.34
N ASP A 491 8.57 8.45 -15.95
CA ASP A 491 8.96 9.15 -17.18
C ASP A 491 9.39 8.21 -18.33
N GLY A 492 8.67 7.12 -18.52
CA GLY A 492 8.97 6.11 -19.55
C GLY A 492 10.12 5.15 -19.19
N ARG A 493 10.62 5.19 -17.97
CA ARG A 493 11.72 4.35 -17.49
C ARG A 493 11.27 3.37 -16.42
N SER A 494 11.68 2.13 -16.57
CA SER A 494 11.59 1.05 -15.59
C SER A 494 12.92 0.30 -15.61
N THR A 495 13.72 0.43 -14.58
CA THR A 495 15.10 -0.09 -14.57
C THR A 495 15.41 -1.01 -13.39
N ILE A 496 14.56 -0.99 -12.35
CA ILE A 496 14.78 -1.78 -11.14
C ILE A 496 14.08 -3.13 -11.32
N ASN A 497 14.82 -4.23 -11.09
CA ASN A 497 14.26 -5.57 -11.09
C ASN A 497 13.22 -5.69 -9.96
N ALA A 498 12.12 -6.39 -10.23
CA ALA A 498 11.04 -6.53 -9.26
C ALA A 498 11.43 -7.46 -8.10
N TYR A 499 10.87 -7.15 -6.93
CA TYR A 499 10.97 -7.95 -5.72
C TYR A 499 9.79 -8.93 -5.60
N LEU A 500 9.86 -9.88 -4.69
CA LEU A 500 8.77 -10.85 -4.49
C LEU A 500 7.42 -10.17 -4.20
N GLU A 501 7.41 -9.01 -3.55
CA GLU A 501 6.19 -8.25 -3.28
C GLU A 501 5.47 -7.83 -4.58
N ASP A 502 6.23 -7.43 -5.62
CA ASP A 502 5.66 -7.07 -6.92
C ASP A 502 4.98 -8.27 -7.58
N TYR A 503 5.61 -9.44 -7.52
CA TYR A 503 5.03 -10.68 -8.07
C TYR A 503 3.79 -11.10 -7.30
N SER A 504 3.91 -11.25 -5.98
CA SER A 504 2.84 -11.81 -5.16
C SER A 504 1.57 -10.94 -5.18
N LEU A 505 1.71 -9.61 -5.08
CA LEU A 505 0.59 -8.68 -5.13
C LEU A 505 -0.02 -8.58 -6.53
N THR A 506 0.78 -8.64 -7.61
CA THR A 506 0.28 -8.63 -8.97
C THR A 506 -0.50 -9.92 -9.29
N ILE A 507 0.02 -11.09 -8.87
CA ILE A 507 -0.68 -12.37 -9.02
C ILE A 507 -2.04 -12.31 -8.32
N SER A 508 -2.07 -11.85 -7.05
CA SER A 508 -3.31 -11.69 -6.29
C SER A 508 -4.31 -10.76 -6.98
N ALA A 509 -3.85 -9.62 -7.50
CA ALA A 509 -4.72 -8.68 -8.21
C ALA A 509 -5.24 -9.24 -9.55
N PHE A 510 -4.42 -9.99 -10.29
CA PHE A 510 -4.84 -10.60 -11.55
C PHE A 510 -5.81 -11.77 -11.35
N ILE A 511 -5.65 -12.58 -10.30
CA ILE A 511 -6.66 -13.56 -9.90
C ILE A 511 -7.99 -12.85 -9.64
N ARG A 512 -7.96 -11.72 -8.91
CA ARG A 512 -9.18 -10.94 -8.62
C ARG A 512 -9.77 -10.29 -9.88
N LEU A 513 -8.94 -9.84 -10.86
CA LEU A 513 -9.43 -9.40 -12.18
C LEU A 513 -10.12 -10.53 -12.96
N TYR A 514 -9.60 -11.75 -12.87
CA TYR A 514 -10.29 -12.90 -13.47
C TYR A 514 -11.66 -13.12 -12.84
N GLU A 515 -11.79 -13.12 -11.52
CA GLU A 515 -13.07 -13.26 -10.83
C GLU A 515 -14.10 -12.20 -11.27
N ALA A 516 -13.64 -10.97 -11.55
CA ALA A 516 -14.48 -9.85 -11.96
C ALA A 516 -14.84 -9.87 -13.46
N THR A 517 -14.06 -10.53 -14.31
CA THR A 517 -14.22 -10.43 -15.77
C THR A 517 -14.43 -11.75 -16.48
N PHE A 518 -14.04 -12.86 -15.84
CA PHE A 518 -13.92 -14.19 -16.43
C PHE A 518 -13.07 -14.26 -17.71
N ASP A 519 -12.18 -13.24 -17.90
CA ASP A 519 -11.20 -13.25 -19.00
C ASP A 519 -10.00 -14.12 -18.62
N PRO A 520 -9.79 -15.28 -19.25
CA PRO A 520 -8.75 -16.23 -18.85
C PRO A 520 -7.32 -15.72 -19.02
N LYS A 521 -7.13 -14.61 -19.76
CA LYS A 521 -5.79 -14.00 -19.89
C LYS A 521 -5.17 -13.63 -18.55
N TRP A 522 -5.98 -13.20 -17.56
CA TRP A 522 -5.51 -12.82 -16.25
C TRP A 522 -4.95 -14.00 -15.46
N ILE A 523 -5.58 -15.18 -15.60
CA ILE A 523 -5.04 -16.43 -15.04
C ILE A 523 -3.75 -16.85 -15.76
N THR A 524 -3.69 -16.71 -17.09
CA THR A 524 -2.47 -16.99 -17.86
C THR A 524 -1.31 -16.09 -17.41
N TYR A 525 -1.56 -14.80 -17.16
CA TYR A 525 -0.54 -13.90 -16.62
C TYR A 525 -0.15 -14.27 -15.18
N SER A 526 -1.13 -14.58 -14.32
CA SER A 526 -0.87 -15.03 -12.95
C SER A 526 0.01 -16.29 -12.91
N GLU A 527 -0.28 -17.26 -13.74
CA GLU A 527 0.52 -18.49 -13.85
C GLU A 527 1.96 -18.20 -14.30
N LYS A 528 2.12 -17.39 -15.36
CA LYS A 528 3.45 -16.98 -15.85
C LYS A 528 4.29 -16.26 -14.78
N LEU A 529 3.69 -15.33 -14.05
CA LEU A 529 4.35 -14.64 -12.94
C LEU A 529 4.71 -15.60 -11.80
N THR A 530 3.84 -16.55 -11.50
CA THR A 530 4.08 -17.57 -10.47
C THR A 530 5.24 -18.49 -10.86
N GLU A 531 5.30 -18.93 -12.11
CA GLU A 531 6.40 -19.78 -12.61
C GLU A 531 7.74 -19.03 -12.57
N TYR A 532 7.75 -17.73 -12.93
CA TYR A 532 8.96 -16.90 -12.82
C TYR A 532 9.37 -16.74 -11.34
N ALA A 533 8.42 -16.44 -10.45
CA ALA A 533 8.71 -16.33 -9.01
C ALA A 533 9.26 -17.63 -8.41
N ILE A 534 8.71 -18.78 -8.80
CA ILE A 534 9.22 -20.10 -8.36
C ILE A 534 10.64 -20.32 -8.89
N ALA A 535 10.92 -19.96 -10.13
CA ALA A 535 12.25 -20.17 -10.73
C ALA A 535 13.36 -19.33 -10.06
N HIS A 536 13.05 -18.09 -9.62
CA HIS A 536 14.07 -17.12 -9.23
C HIS A 536 14.06 -16.73 -7.76
N PHE A 537 12.98 -17.02 -7.01
CA PHE A 537 12.85 -16.60 -5.62
C PHE A 537 12.67 -17.76 -4.63
N TYR A 538 12.21 -18.94 -5.10
CA TYR A 538 11.87 -20.05 -4.21
C TYR A 538 13.11 -20.74 -3.63
N ASP A 539 13.12 -20.92 -2.31
CA ASP A 539 14.12 -21.73 -1.60
C ASP A 539 13.59 -23.13 -1.30
N THR A 540 14.11 -24.11 -2.02
CA THR A 540 13.70 -25.51 -1.86
C THR A 540 14.00 -26.11 -0.49
N LYS A 541 14.91 -25.47 0.28
CA LYS A 541 15.31 -25.97 1.63
C LYS A 541 14.29 -25.56 2.69
N SER A 542 13.88 -24.29 2.68
CA SER A 542 12.88 -23.79 3.62
C SER A 542 11.46 -23.98 3.12
N GLY A 543 11.25 -24.07 1.81
CA GLY A 543 9.91 -24.04 1.20
C GLY A 543 9.27 -22.67 1.22
N MET A 544 10.06 -21.61 1.39
CA MET A 544 9.65 -20.19 1.36
C MET A 544 10.30 -19.48 0.18
N PHE A 545 9.99 -18.22 -0.02
CA PHE A 545 10.56 -17.40 -1.07
C PHE A 545 11.47 -16.31 -0.50
N PHE A 546 12.62 -16.11 -1.14
CA PHE A 546 13.45 -14.93 -0.87
C PHE A 546 12.76 -13.67 -1.39
N PHE A 547 13.07 -12.53 -0.78
CA PHE A 547 12.54 -11.23 -1.20
C PHE A 547 13.15 -10.74 -2.52
N THR A 548 14.45 -11.03 -2.75
CA THR A 548 15.18 -10.67 -3.95
C THR A 548 15.36 -11.87 -4.89
N SER A 549 15.43 -11.59 -6.20
CA SER A 549 15.75 -12.60 -7.23
C SER A 549 17.17 -13.14 -7.07
N ASP A 550 17.44 -14.34 -7.55
CA ASP A 550 18.79 -14.89 -7.69
C ASP A 550 19.59 -14.23 -8.82
N LEU A 551 18.94 -13.39 -9.63
CA LEU A 551 19.56 -12.59 -10.69
C LEU A 551 20.03 -11.22 -10.18
N ASP A 552 19.67 -10.81 -8.97
CA ASP A 552 20.05 -9.54 -8.38
C ASP A 552 21.48 -9.60 -7.80
N PRO A 553 22.21 -8.47 -7.73
CA PRO A 553 23.48 -8.40 -7.04
C PRO A 553 23.38 -8.81 -5.56
N GLU A 554 24.34 -9.59 -5.08
CA GLU A 554 24.35 -10.01 -3.69
C GLU A 554 24.53 -8.83 -2.73
N LEU A 555 23.63 -8.76 -1.74
CA LEU A 555 23.73 -7.91 -0.57
C LEU A 555 24.35 -8.67 0.61
N VAL A 556 24.56 -7.98 1.74
CA VAL A 556 25.13 -8.62 2.95
C VAL A 556 24.23 -9.71 3.55
N ALA A 557 22.96 -9.73 3.17
CA ALA A 557 22.01 -10.80 3.47
C ALA A 557 20.96 -10.89 2.34
N ARG A 558 20.44 -12.09 2.08
CA ARG A 558 19.27 -12.32 1.23
C ARG A 558 18.13 -12.75 2.13
N LYS A 559 17.12 -11.90 2.26
CA LYS A 559 16.07 -12.01 3.27
C LYS A 559 14.81 -12.67 2.72
N MET A 560 14.00 -13.23 3.62
CA MET A 560 12.64 -13.68 3.37
C MET A 560 11.71 -12.75 4.13
N GLU A 561 10.83 -12.03 3.45
CA GLU A 561 9.84 -11.19 4.10
C GLU A 561 8.66 -12.06 4.56
N ILE A 562 8.54 -12.25 5.87
CA ILE A 562 7.59 -13.19 6.48
C ILE A 562 6.46 -12.46 7.21
N ASN A 563 6.78 -11.40 7.95
CA ASN A 563 5.80 -10.76 8.82
C ASN A 563 4.99 -9.68 8.10
N ASP A 564 3.68 -9.81 8.16
CA ASP A 564 2.76 -8.77 7.72
C ASP A 564 2.97 -7.47 8.53
N ASN A 565 2.86 -6.35 7.83
CA ASN A 565 2.96 -5.02 8.41
C ASN A 565 1.82 -4.15 7.82
N VAL A 566 2.03 -2.86 7.60
CA VAL A 566 1.08 -1.97 6.89
C VAL A 566 0.81 -2.44 5.46
N ILE A 567 1.77 -3.11 4.84
CA ILE A 567 1.62 -3.92 3.63
C ILE A 567 1.75 -5.39 4.05
N PRO A 568 0.94 -6.31 3.51
CA PRO A 568 1.10 -7.73 3.78
C PRO A 568 2.44 -8.25 3.25
N ALA A 569 3.06 -9.18 3.98
CA ALA A 569 4.33 -9.76 3.58
C ALA A 569 4.23 -10.50 2.25
N SER A 570 5.25 -10.36 1.43
CA SER A 570 5.30 -10.99 0.10
C SER A 570 5.10 -12.52 0.15
N ASN A 571 5.68 -13.21 1.14
CA ASN A 571 5.46 -14.63 1.36
C ASN A 571 4.03 -14.96 1.77
N SER A 572 3.38 -14.15 2.61
CA SER A 572 2.01 -14.39 3.04
C SER A 572 1.01 -14.21 1.89
N VAL A 573 1.24 -13.21 1.02
CA VAL A 573 0.45 -13.01 -0.19
C VAL A 573 0.68 -14.14 -1.20
N MET A 574 1.95 -14.54 -1.39
CA MET A 574 2.30 -15.62 -2.31
C MET A 574 1.66 -16.94 -1.89
N SER A 575 1.61 -17.25 -0.58
CA SER A 575 0.96 -18.46 -0.09
C SER A 575 -0.54 -18.50 -0.40
N ASN A 576 -1.26 -17.38 -0.21
CA ASN A 576 -2.67 -17.26 -0.60
C ASN A 576 -2.86 -17.39 -2.12
N SER A 577 -2.01 -16.71 -2.90
CA SER A 577 -2.07 -16.71 -4.36
C SER A 577 -1.80 -18.09 -4.95
N LEU A 578 -0.84 -18.84 -4.41
CA LEU A 578 -0.57 -20.24 -4.80
C LEU A 578 -1.76 -21.14 -4.52
N PHE A 579 -2.44 -20.98 -3.38
CA PHE A 579 -3.61 -21.77 -3.05
C PHE A 579 -4.77 -21.51 -4.03
N ASP A 580 -5.10 -20.22 -4.26
CA ASP A 580 -6.22 -19.85 -5.13
C ASP A 580 -5.92 -20.21 -6.59
N LEU A 581 -4.72 -19.89 -7.09
CA LEU A 581 -4.31 -20.23 -8.46
C LEU A 581 -4.20 -21.75 -8.67
N GLY A 582 -3.66 -22.47 -7.68
CA GLY A 582 -3.62 -23.95 -7.70
C GLY A 582 -5.02 -24.56 -7.73
N THR A 583 -5.99 -23.95 -7.05
CA THR A 583 -7.40 -24.35 -7.08
C THR A 583 -8.02 -24.11 -8.46
N ILE A 584 -7.79 -22.92 -9.06
CA ILE A 584 -8.34 -22.58 -10.39
C ILE A 584 -7.76 -23.46 -11.50
N LEU A 585 -6.44 -23.70 -11.47
CA LEU A 585 -5.71 -24.45 -12.50
C LEU A 585 -5.67 -25.96 -12.25
N GLY A 586 -6.12 -26.44 -11.09
CA GLY A 586 -5.98 -27.84 -10.71
C GLY A 586 -4.54 -28.29 -10.41
N LYS A 587 -3.63 -27.34 -10.12
CA LYS A 587 -2.21 -27.60 -9.84
C LYS A 587 -1.99 -27.92 -8.36
N ASP A 588 -1.99 -29.20 -8.01
CA ASP A 588 -1.82 -29.64 -6.62
C ASP A 588 -0.46 -29.21 -6.03
N ASN A 589 0.61 -29.16 -6.84
CA ASN A 589 1.92 -28.68 -6.37
C ASN A 589 1.91 -27.23 -5.87
N TYR A 590 1.11 -26.33 -6.44
CA TYR A 590 0.95 -24.95 -5.94
C TYR A 590 0.24 -24.96 -4.57
N LYS A 591 -0.78 -25.79 -4.42
CA LYS A 591 -1.49 -25.97 -3.15
C LYS A 591 -0.55 -26.56 -2.07
N GLU A 592 0.23 -27.58 -2.40
CA GLU A 592 1.22 -28.17 -1.49
C GLU A 592 2.26 -27.14 -1.02
N MET A 593 2.81 -26.34 -1.95
CA MET A 593 3.72 -25.24 -1.61
C MET A 593 3.06 -24.24 -0.64
N SER A 594 1.83 -23.80 -0.93
CA SER A 594 1.04 -22.91 -0.11
C SER A 594 0.85 -23.43 1.32
N ILE A 595 0.44 -24.67 1.45
CA ILE A 595 0.20 -25.36 2.74
C ILE A 595 1.50 -25.52 3.52
N LYS A 596 2.61 -25.86 2.85
CA LYS A 596 3.93 -25.93 3.46
C LYS A 596 4.36 -24.58 4.04
N MET A 597 4.11 -23.48 3.32
CA MET A 597 4.44 -22.12 3.78
C MET A 597 3.70 -21.76 5.07
N ILE A 598 2.40 -22.08 5.20
CA ILE A 598 1.67 -21.86 6.46
C ILE A 598 2.24 -22.73 7.57
N ASN A 599 2.51 -24.03 7.28
CA ASN A 599 3.04 -24.95 8.28
C ASN A 599 4.36 -24.46 8.86
N ASN A 600 5.21 -23.86 8.03
CA ASN A 600 6.50 -23.32 8.46
C ASN A 600 6.37 -22.16 9.44
N VAL A 601 5.37 -21.28 9.29
CA VAL A 601 5.18 -20.11 10.15
C VAL A 601 4.24 -20.36 11.34
N LYS A 602 3.49 -21.47 11.31
CA LYS A 602 2.50 -21.81 12.34
C LYS A 602 3.04 -21.75 13.77
N PRO A 603 4.26 -22.21 14.08
CA PRO A 603 4.80 -22.17 15.44
C PRO A 603 4.95 -20.76 16.02
N ASP A 604 5.09 -19.73 15.16
CA ASP A 604 5.35 -18.35 15.57
C ASP A 604 4.09 -17.47 15.57
N MET A 605 2.98 -17.94 15.00
CA MET A 605 1.76 -17.14 14.79
C MET A 605 1.16 -16.62 16.11
N ASP A 606 1.22 -17.40 17.19
CA ASP A 606 0.67 -17.02 18.49
C ASP A 606 1.46 -15.86 19.13
N SER A 607 2.76 -15.76 18.84
CA SER A 607 3.65 -14.77 19.45
C SER A 607 3.46 -13.36 18.90
N TYR A 608 3.07 -13.25 17.61
CA TYR A 608 2.90 -11.97 16.90
C TYR A 608 1.73 -12.03 15.91
N ALA A 609 0.52 -12.21 16.42
CA ALA A 609 -0.68 -12.48 15.64
C ALA A 609 -0.92 -11.53 14.45
N SER A 610 -0.79 -10.21 14.63
CA SER A 610 -0.98 -9.24 13.54
C SER A 610 0.05 -9.37 12.41
N GLY A 611 1.24 -9.88 12.72
CA GLY A 611 2.30 -10.12 11.74
C GLY A 611 2.12 -11.39 10.92
N TYR A 612 1.10 -12.21 11.20
CA TYR A 612 0.75 -13.43 10.48
C TYR A 612 -0.71 -13.46 10.02
N ALA A 613 -1.39 -12.31 10.03
CA ALA A 613 -2.82 -12.21 9.77
C ALA A 613 -3.22 -12.72 8.36
N ASN A 614 -2.38 -12.47 7.37
CA ASN A 614 -2.65 -12.92 6.01
C ASN A 614 -2.41 -14.44 5.82
N TYR A 615 -1.45 -15.05 6.54
CA TYR A 615 -1.36 -16.52 6.62
C TYR A 615 -2.56 -17.11 7.35
N ALA A 616 -3.03 -16.45 8.42
CA ALA A 616 -4.23 -16.88 9.13
C ALA A 616 -5.49 -16.80 8.25
N THR A 617 -5.55 -15.87 7.29
CA THR A 617 -6.61 -15.84 6.27
C THR A 617 -6.58 -17.10 5.41
N LEU A 618 -5.40 -17.60 5.03
CA LEU A 618 -5.29 -18.86 4.32
C LEU A 618 -5.63 -20.06 5.23
N MET A 619 -5.26 -19.99 6.52
CA MET A 619 -5.64 -21.04 7.48
C MET A 619 -7.16 -21.13 7.67
N LEU A 620 -7.90 -20.00 7.60
CA LEU A 620 -9.37 -20.02 7.59
C LEU A 620 -9.94 -20.88 6.45
N LYS A 621 -9.31 -20.86 5.26
CA LYS A 621 -9.70 -21.71 4.12
C LYS A 621 -9.47 -23.22 4.37
N GLN A 622 -8.62 -23.57 5.37
CA GLN A 622 -8.32 -24.95 5.72
C GLN A 622 -9.19 -25.50 6.85
N VAL A 623 -9.66 -24.61 7.76
CA VAL A 623 -10.39 -25.03 8.97
C VAL A 623 -11.90 -24.80 8.88
N SER A 624 -12.37 -24.08 7.86
CA SER A 624 -13.79 -23.87 7.57
C SER A 624 -14.12 -24.19 6.13
N PRO A 625 -15.39 -24.42 5.78
CA PRO A 625 -15.77 -24.68 4.41
C PRO A 625 -15.26 -23.58 3.48
N TYR A 626 -14.58 -23.99 2.41
CA TYR A 626 -14.10 -23.11 1.34
C TYR A 626 -14.81 -23.51 0.05
N TYR A 627 -15.59 -22.57 -0.49
CA TYR A 627 -16.46 -22.85 -1.62
C TYR A 627 -15.86 -22.36 -2.94
N GLU A 628 -15.77 -23.27 -3.89
CA GLU A 628 -15.46 -23.03 -5.30
C GLU A 628 -16.79 -22.85 -6.05
N ILE A 629 -17.13 -21.62 -6.42
CA ILE A 629 -18.39 -21.29 -7.07
C ILE A 629 -18.13 -21.13 -8.56
N ALA A 630 -18.47 -22.18 -9.33
CA ALA A 630 -18.32 -22.19 -10.78
C ALA A 630 -19.63 -21.74 -11.44
N ILE A 631 -19.59 -20.69 -12.25
CA ILE A 631 -20.75 -20.15 -12.97
C ILE A 631 -20.44 -20.12 -14.46
N VAL A 632 -21.21 -20.89 -15.26
CA VAL A 632 -20.91 -21.09 -16.68
C VAL A 632 -22.15 -20.81 -17.53
N GLY A 633 -22.02 -19.92 -18.52
CA GLY A 633 -23.09 -19.51 -19.43
C GLY A 633 -23.12 -18.01 -19.68
N GLU A 634 -24.02 -17.54 -20.53
CA GLU A 634 -24.07 -16.15 -21.00
C GLU A 634 -24.26 -15.13 -19.86
N ASP A 635 -25.05 -15.47 -18.82
CA ASP A 635 -25.34 -14.59 -17.68
C ASP A 635 -24.36 -14.83 -16.49
N ALA A 636 -23.25 -15.50 -16.71
CA ALA A 636 -22.34 -15.91 -15.63
C ALA A 636 -21.88 -14.71 -14.77
N HIS A 637 -21.55 -13.61 -15.41
CA HIS A 637 -21.12 -12.39 -14.74
C HIS A 637 -22.26 -11.79 -13.87
N ASP A 638 -23.46 -11.64 -14.41
CA ASP A 638 -24.59 -11.03 -13.69
C ASP A 638 -24.98 -11.86 -12.47
N LYS A 639 -24.96 -13.20 -12.61
CA LYS A 639 -25.20 -14.10 -11.48
C LYS A 639 -24.11 -14.01 -10.41
N THR A 640 -22.86 -13.85 -10.79
CA THR A 640 -21.75 -13.61 -9.86
C THR A 640 -21.96 -12.32 -9.10
N MET A 641 -22.28 -11.23 -9.77
CA MET A 641 -22.53 -9.93 -9.13
C MET A 641 -23.70 -10.00 -8.14
N GLU A 642 -24.79 -10.71 -8.48
CA GLU A 642 -25.92 -10.89 -7.58
C GLU A 642 -25.55 -11.77 -6.37
N MET A 643 -24.79 -12.85 -6.55
CA MET A 643 -24.32 -13.69 -5.45
C MET A 643 -23.38 -12.94 -4.51
N ASN A 644 -22.51 -12.08 -5.06
CA ASN A 644 -21.54 -11.30 -4.29
C ASN A 644 -22.17 -10.14 -3.48
N THR A 645 -23.48 -9.90 -3.59
CA THR A 645 -24.19 -8.94 -2.71
C THR A 645 -24.26 -9.39 -1.26
N ARG A 646 -23.93 -10.63 -0.94
CA ARG A 646 -23.87 -11.20 0.40
C ARG A 646 -22.43 -11.41 0.84
N TYR A 647 -22.19 -11.22 2.13
CA TYR A 647 -20.87 -11.48 2.69
C TYR A 647 -20.62 -12.99 2.83
N ASN A 648 -19.80 -13.52 1.94
CA ASN A 648 -19.35 -14.91 1.92
C ASN A 648 -17.82 -14.93 1.83
N PRO A 649 -17.09 -14.78 2.94
CA PRO A 649 -15.66 -14.48 2.92
C PRO A 649 -14.78 -15.66 2.48
N ASN A 650 -15.30 -16.89 2.50
CA ASN A 650 -14.56 -18.12 2.19
C ASN A 650 -15.02 -18.73 0.86
N THR A 651 -15.12 -17.87 -0.18
CA THR A 651 -15.55 -18.26 -1.52
C THR A 651 -14.56 -17.80 -2.58
N LEU A 652 -14.42 -18.59 -3.63
CA LEU A 652 -13.70 -18.28 -4.86
C LEU A 652 -14.68 -18.39 -6.03
N PHE A 653 -14.87 -17.28 -6.77
CA PHE A 653 -15.72 -17.28 -7.96
C PHE A 653 -14.91 -17.63 -9.20
N ILE A 654 -15.39 -18.58 -9.96
CA ILE A 654 -14.77 -19.03 -11.21
C ILE A 654 -15.87 -19.06 -12.26
N GLY A 655 -15.62 -18.52 -13.45
CA GLY A 655 -16.67 -18.47 -14.45
C GLY A 655 -16.17 -18.42 -15.88
N SER A 656 -17.11 -18.71 -16.79
CA SER A 656 -16.91 -18.59 -18.23
C SER A 656 -18.23 -18.35 -18.95
N PHE A 657 -18.19 -17.63 -20.06
CA PHE A 657 -19.35 -17.40 -20.93
C PHE A 657 -19.61 -18.56 -21.92
N LYS A 658 -18.65 -19.49 -22.04
CA LYS A 658 -18.65 -20.62 -22.95
C LYS A 658 -17.87 -21.79 -22.36
N GLU A 659 -17.76 -22.91 -23.10
CA GLU A 659 -16.89 -24.04 -22.71
C GLU A 659 -15.46 -23.52 -22.37
N SER A 660 -14.88 -24.06 -21.30
CA SER A 660 -13.58 -23.64 -20.76
C SER A 660 -12.74 -24.87 -20.40
N ASN A 661 -11.43 -24.76 -20.62
CA ASN A 661 -10.46 -25.79 -20.27
C ASN A 661 -9.93 -25.65 -18.83
N LEU A 662 -10.40 -24.67 -18.05
CA LEU A 662 -10.06 -24.58 -16.63
C LEU A 662 -10.71 -25.79 -15.92
N GLU A 663 -9.93 -26.52 -15.12
CA GLU A 663 -10.35 -27.79 -14.50
C GLU A 663 -11.71 -27.68 -13.79
N LEU A 664 -11.93 -26.62 -13.03
CA LEU A 664 -13.19 -26.42 -12.31
C LEU A 664 -14.38 -26.05 -13.21
N LEU A 665 -14.16 -25.74 -14.49
CA LEU A 665 -15.20 -25.36 -15.46
C LEU A 665 -15.40 -26.42 -16.56
N GLU A 666 -14.45 -27.37 -16.71
CA GLU A 666 -14.48 -28.38 -17.76
C GLU A 666 -15.76 -29.22 -17.68
N GLY A 667 -16.45 -29.35 -18.82
CA GLY A 667 -17.70 -30.13 -18.93
C GLY A 667 -18.89 -29.50 -18.18
N LYS A 668 -18.83 -28.27 -17.74
CA LYS A 668 -19.92 -27.60 -17.02
C LYS A 668 -20.78 -26.67 -17.89
N TYR A 669 -20.38 -26.41 -19.11
CA TYR A 669 -21.14 -25.57 -20.03
C TYR A 669 -22.40 -26.29 -20.54
N VAL A 670 -23.54 -25.63 -20.47
CA VAL A 670 -24.82 -26.08 -21.03
C VAL A 670 -25.33 -25.00 -21.96
N GLU A 671 -25.48 -25.35 -23.24
CA GLU A 671 -25.92 -24.40 -24.26
C GLU A 671 -27.28 -23.76 -23.92
N GLY A 672 -27.36 -22.43 -24.01
CA GLY A 672 -28.58 -21.67 -23.73
C GLY A 672 -28.97 -21.59 -22.24
N THR A 673 -28.13 -22.08 -21.34
CA THR A 673 -28.43 -22.08 -19.89
C THR A 673 -27.23 -21.74 -19.07
N THR A 674 -27.37 -20.73 -18.17
CA THR A 674 -26.30 -20.40 -17.21
C THR A 674 -26.47 -21.19 -15.93
N MET A 675 -25.52 -22.09 -15.68
CA MET A 675 -25.50 -23.01 -14.55
C MET A 675 -24.58 -22.51 -13.44
N ILE A 676 -24.97 -22.75 -12.19
CA ILE A 676 -24.20 -22.46 -10.97
C ILE A 676 -23.87 -23.79 -10.30
N TYR A 677 -22.60 -24.02 -10.02
CA TYR A 677 -22.05 -25.17 -9.30
C TYR A 677 -21.41 -24.67 -8.02
N VAL A 678 -21.86 -25.08 -6.86
CA VAL A 678 -21.23 -24.81 -5.56
C VAL A 678 -20.46 -26.07 -5.17
N CYS A 679 -19.14 -25.95 -5.13
CA CYS A 679 -18.24 -27.07 -4.89
C CYS A 679 -17.39 -26.83 -3.63
N GLU A 680 -16.95 -27.91 -3.00
CA GLU A 680 -15.97 -27.92 -1.93
C GLU A 680 -14.96 -29.03 -2.23
N ASN A 681 -13.67 -28.69 -2.30
CA ASN A 681 -12.62 -29.63 -2.68
C ASN A 681 -12.91 -30.37 -4.00
N LYS A 682 -13.34 -29.65 -5.04
CA LYS A 682 -13.73 -30.17 -6.37
C LYS A 682 -15.00 -31.04 -6.37
N VAL A 683 -15.64 -31.28 -5.22
CA VAL A 683 -16.90 -32.02 -5.12
C VAL A 683 -18.07 -31.05 -5.12
N CYS A 684 -18.85 -31.08 -6.22
CA CYS A 684 -19.95 -30.12 -6.40
C CYS A 684 -21.27 -30.70 -5.87
N GLN A 685 -22.08 -29.81 -5.27
CA GLN A 685 -23.46 -30.10 -4.93
C GLN A 685 -24.34 -30.12 -6.21
N LEU A 686 -25.66 -30.33 -6.06
CA LEU A 686 -26.58 -30.36 -7.19
C LEU A 686 -26.55 -29.00 -7.93
N PRO A 687 -26.20 -28.99 -9.24
CA PRO A 687 -26.17 -27.75 -10.02
C PRO A 687 -27.56 -27.10 -10.10
N THR A 688 -27.56 -25.77 -10.20
CA THR A 688 -28.81 -25.01 -10.29
C THR A 688 -28.66 -23.80 -11.19
N THR A 689 -29.78 -23.31 -11.75
CA THR A 689 -29.86 -22.01 -12.42
C THR A 689 -30.25 -20.87 -11.48
N GLU A 690 -30.74 -21.21 -10.27
CA GLU A 690 -31.35 -20.29 -9.34
C GLU A 690 -30.37 -19.87 -8.24
N ILE A 691 -30.04 -18.56 -8.19
CA ILE A 691 -29.12 -17.98 -7.21
C ILE A 691 -29.55 -18.28 -5.76
N LYS A 692 -30.87 -18.19 -5.47
CA LYS A 692 -31.38 -18.50 -4.13
C LYS A 692 -31.13 -19.96 -3.71
N GLN A 693 -31.08 -20.89 -4.66
CA GLN A 693 -30.77 -22.29 -4.38
C GLN A 693 -29.27 -22.46 -4.17
N ALA A 694 -28.44 -21.84 -5.01
CA ALA A 694 -27.00 -21.85 -4.87
C ALA A 694 -26.56 -21.28 -3.49
N LEU A 695 -27.11 -20.14 -3.09
CA LEU A 695 -26.82 -19.52 -1.78
C LEU A 695 -27.23 -20.36 -0.56
N LYS A 696 -28.21 -21.28 -0.68
CA LYS A 696 -28.54 -22.24 0.38
C LYS A 696 -27.52 -23.38 0.50
N GLN A 697 -26.71 -23.58 -0.52
CA GLN A 697 -25.65 -24.61 -0.53
C GLN A 697 -24.38 -24.09 0.15
N ILE A 698 -24.25 -22.80 0.33
CA ILE A 698 -23.21 -22.13 1.11
C ILE A 698 -23.69 -22.04 2.56
N LYS A 699 -22.98 -22.70 3.49
CA LYS A 699 -23.37 -22.81 4.90
C LYS A 699 -22.68 -21.76 5.76
#